data_bc81cd95cfa8b0a2a4de46f2b009ffa9
#
_entry.id   bc81cd95cfa8b0a2a4de46f2b009ffa9
#
_cell.length_a   1.000
_cell.length_b   1.000
_cell.length_c   1.000
_cell.angle_alpha   90.00
_cell.angle_beta   90.00
_cell.angle_gamma   90.00
#
_symmetry.space_group_name_H-M   'P 1'
#
loop_
_entity.id
_entity.type
_entity.pdbx_description
1 polymer ?
#
loop_
_entity_poly.entity_id
_entity_poly.type
_entity_poly.pdbx_seq_one_letter_code
_entity_poly.pdbx_strand_id
1 'polypeptide(L)'
;MSRVSRRTFLKATGAAVAALGLARLAPLPSFQRSLSTAARTYSTFEDVYRQKWTWDKVTWGTHLVDCYPGSCSWRVYTKDNIVFREEQGAQYPQIEDRVPDMNPRGCQKGGCFSEVMYGAERITFPMRRVGARGEGKWERISWDEALTQVADGILDAIEEQGPESVIFEFGSGEGGTVHGAVPGWRLMRLIGATVLDNNALTSDFNVGIYETFGKFHFVSSIDDWYHADLLLLWHMNPLYTRIPSAHYIMEARYNGARVVSIAPDYNASTIHADLYVPVEPGSDAALALAICKIVIDRGAVNEAFVKEQTDLPLLVRSDNGRFLRQTDVEGEGREDQLYVWDAAASRLARAPRKTLRLGKIDPALEGSYRVKLHDGTEVEVRPAFALLRDLLEEYTPERASRITGASPRLIERLASMVIEAKRIHILQGFNTPKYYHGDLMERAMALVLALTGNFGRQGTGMRGWNSSQLVMANNLKSKPGFEGFMELAQKQLEVEHEVKKRDPDLTPEMVAIEVEREEAKRSALAPLNMGAMTVPPHFFWYWHGGYREVWNRRDWSDTGMKRSFDEYFREAVEKGWWEGVVQPKPDQEPRVFIGACGNTLRRTRGGGKLLLENAWPKFKLVVTIDYRMSSTARQSDIFLPAAAYYEKTDFRFPTAHLNFLVFTDKAVDPPGEAKPEWEIFYLLAQKLEERAKARGLDSYRDRHDPPREFRFDGLLERYSMGGKIGPHDEDKLAEDLIYDTVRAGA
;
A
#
# COMPACT_ATOMS: atom_id res chain seq x y z
N MET A 1 -51.41 -4.99 -36.59
CA MET A 1 -50.67 -3.96 -35.78
C MET A 1 -49.25 -3.85 -36.30
N SER A 2 -48.97 -2.75 -37.02
CA SER A 2 -47.65 -2.47 -37.62
C SER A 2 -46.61 -2.18 -36.52
N ARG A 3 -45.51 -2.90 -36.53
CA ARG A 3 -44.37 -2.67 -35.60
C ARG A 3 -43.73 -1.32 -35.91
N VAL A 4 -43.91 -0.37 -35.02
CA VAL A 4 -43.19 0.92 -35.09
C VAL A 4 -41.70 0.66 -34.83
N SER A 5 -40.84 1.10 -35.75
CA SER A 5 -39.39 0.87 -35.57
C SER A 5 -38.88 1.70 -34.40
N ARG A 6 -37.86 1.16 -33.72
CA ARG A 6 -37.17 1.82 -32.58
C ARG A 6 -36.68 3.25 -32.96
N ARG A 7 -36.32 3.45 -34.22
CA ARG A 7 -35.89 4.75 -34.76
C ARG A 7 -37.03 5.74 -34.90
N THR A 8 -38.24 5.27 -35.27
CA THR A 8 -39.46 6.08 -35.37
C THR A 8 -40.02 6.45 -34.00
N PHE A 9 -39.93 5.52 -33.03
CA PHE A 9 -40.30 5.76 -31.64
C PHE A 9 -39.37 6.82 -30.97
N LEU A 10 -38.07 6.70 -31.15
CA LEU A 10 -37.11 7.69 -30.62
C LEU A 10 -37.24 9.07 -31.24
N LYS A 11 -37.58 9.15 -32.53
CA LYS A 11 -37.84 10.45 -33.18
C LYS A 11 -39.13 11.10 -32.68
N ALA A 12 -40.19 10.31 -32.45
CA ALA A 12 -41.46 10.83 -31.96
C ALA A 12 -41.38 11.24 -30.47
N THR A 13 -40.67 10.46 -29.63
CA THR A 13 -40.47 10.80 -28.23
C THR A 13 -39.54 11.99 -28.05
N GLY A 14 -38.47 12.08 -28.84
CA GLY A 14 -37.56 13.24 -28.82
C GLY A 14 -38.27 14.55 -29.19
N ALA A 15 -39.13 14.56 -30.19
CA ALA A 15 -39.91 15.73 -30.58
C ALA A 15 -40.99 16.11 -29.53
N ALA A 16 -41.63 15.13 -28.91
CA ALA A 16 -42.62 15.38 -27.86
C ALA A 16 -42.01 15.89 -26.54
N VAL A 17 -40.84 15.40 -26.16
CA VAL A 17 -40.08 15.85 -24.96
C VAL A 17 -39.55 17.26 -25.20
N ALA A 18 -39.06 17.59 -26.42
CA ALA A 18 -38.61 18.91 -26.76
C ALA A 18 -39.74 19.94 -26.74
N ALA A 19 -40.93 19.58 -27.25
CA ALA A 19 -42.13 20.45 -27.28
C ALA A 19 -42.70 20.66 -25.85
N LEU A 20 -42.75 19.64 -25.00
CA LEU A 20 -43.21 19.73 -23.61
C LEU A 20 -42.23 20.43 -22.68
N GLY A 21 -40.93 20.28 -22.93
CA GLY A 21 -39.86 20.95 -22.17
C GLY A 21 -39.83 22.48 -22.43
N LEU A 22 -40.10 22.89 -23.68
CA LEU A 22 -40.14 24.29 -24.04
C LEU A 22 -41.41 25.03 -23.57
N ALA A 23 -42.55 24.34 -23.43
CA ALA A 23 -43.83 24.92 -23.00
C ALA A 23 -43.96 25.15 -21.48
N ARG A 24 -43.08 24.52 -20.65
CA ARG A 24 -43.14 24.63 -19.19
C ARG A 24 -42.05 25.51 -18.57
N LEU A 25 -41.13 26.05 -19.36
CA LEU A 25 -40.10 26.97 -18.89
C LEU A 25 -40.52 28.42 -19.13
N ALA A 26 -41.47 28.90 -18.31
CA ALA A 26 -41.57 30.36 -18.12
C ALA A 26 -40.27 30.77 -17.37
N PRO A 27 -39.43 31.64 -17.94
CA PRO A 27 -38.14 31.95 -17.36
C PRO A 27 -38.32 32.80 -16.11
N LEU A 28 -37.61 32.41 -15.05
CA LEU A 28 -37.37 33.29 -13.91
C LEU A 28 -36.66 34.56 -14.40
N PRO A 29 -36.88 35.76 -13.78
CA PRO A 29 -36.39 37.05 -14.27
C PRO A 29 -34.87 37.13 -14.52
N SER A 30 -34.07 36.32 -13.86
CA SER A 30 -32.63 36.22 -14.08
C SER A 30 -32.24 35.44 -15.34
N PHE A 31 -33.13 34.62 -15.88
CA PHE A 31 -32.90 33.80 -17.09
C PHE A 31 -33.13 34.62 -18.37
N GLN A 32 -33.97 35.65 -18.33
CA GLN A 32 -34.20 36.51 -19.48
C GLN A 32 -33.02 37.44 -19.83
N ARG A 33 -32.15 37.76 -18.85
CA ARG A 33 -30.96 38.59 -19.12
C ARG A 33 -29.84 37.86 -19.87
N SER A 34 -29.74 36.54 -19.72
CA SER A 34 -28.70 35.74 -20.40
C SER A 34 -29.08 35.28 -21.82
N LEU A 35 -30.37 35.34 -22.17
CA LEU A 35 -30.86 34.93 -23.52
C LEU A 35 -30.85 36.07 -24.56
N SER A 36 -30.56 37.33 -24.17
CA SER A 36 -30.64 38.47 -25.05
C SER A 36 -29.38 38.75 -25.90
N THR A 37 -28.34 37.96 -25.79
CA THR A 37 -27.11 38.11 -26.56
C THR A 37 -26.84 36.89 -27.45
N ALA A 38 -27.20 37.03 -28.73
CA ALA A 38 -26.94 36.15 -29.87
C ALA A 38 -27.84 34.92 -29.97
N ALA A 39 -28.68 34.89 -31.00
CA ALA A 39 -29.34 33.70 -31.50
C ALA A 39 -28.28 32.68 -31.95
N ARG A 40 -27.93 31.76 -31.07
CA ARG A 40 -27.06 30.64 -31.43
C ARG A 40 -27.91 29.55 -32.03
N THR A 41 -27.59 29.16 -33.23
CA THR A 41 -28.15 27.98 -33.88
C THR A 41 -27.60 26.73 -33.17
N TYR A 42 -28.50 25.92 -32.64
CA TYR A 42 -28.13 24.62 -32.07
C TYR A 42 -28.02 23.60 -33.19
N SER A 43 -26.88 22.94 -33.27
CA SER A 43 -26.67 21.84 -34.21
C SER A 43 -26.89 20.49 -33.60
N THR A 44 -26.77 20.39 -32.26
CA THR A 44 -26.90 19.14 -31.53
C THR A 44 -27.60 19.32 -30.17
N PHE A 45 -28.09 18.24 -29.60
CA PHE A 45 -28.63 18.19 -28.24
C PHE A 45 -27.60 18.67 -27.20
N GLU A 46 -26.33 18.39 -27.43
CA GLU A 46 -25.25 18.80 -26.54
C GLU A 46 -25.08 20.33 -26.48
N ASP A 47 -25.33 21.03 -27.57
CA ASP A 47 -25.23 22.50 -27.59
C ASP A 47 -26.29 23.15 -26.67
N VAL A 48 -27.50 22.56 -26.61
CA VAL A 48 -28.55 22.99 -25.65
C VAL A 48 -28.11 22.76 -24.22
N TYR A 49 -27.43 21.65 -23.97
CA TYR A 49 -26.92 21.30 -22.66
C TYR A 49 -25.78 22.25 -22.23
N ARG A 50 -24.85 22.52 -23.12
CA ARG A 50 -23.70 23.41 -22.88
C ARG A 50 -24.12 24.86 -22.61
N GLN A 51 -25.24 25.32 -23.12
CA GLN A 51 -25.73 26.67 -22.83
C GLN A 51 -26.26 26.85 -21.41
N LYS A 52 -26.78 25.81 -20.79
CA LYS A 52 -27.18 25.83 -19.36
C LYS A 52 -25.99 25.81 -18.43
N TRP A 53 -24.89 25.24 -18.87
CA TRP A 53 -23.70 25.02 -18.05
C TRP A 53 -22.56 25.85 -18.63
N THR A 54 -22.34 27.02 -18.07
CA THR A 54 -21.19 27.86 -18.39
C THR A 54 -20.10 27.59 -17.39
N TRP A 55 -18.89 27.47 -17.88
CA TRP A 55 -17.69 27.29 -17.03
C TRP A 55 -16.57 28.18 -17.54
N ASP A 56 -15.65 28.52 -16.65
CA ASP A 56 -14.49 29.35 -16.96
C ASP A 56 -13.31 28.48 -17.38
N LYS A 57 -13.17 27.32 -16.76
CA LYS A 57 -12.03 26.42 -16.95
C LYS A 57 -12.47 24.95 -16.82
N VAL A 58 -11.82 24.08 -17.60
CA VAL A 58 -11.89 22.63 -17.44
C VAL A 58 -10.46 22.11 -17.27
N THR A 59 -10.21 21.38 -16.21
CA THR A 59 -8.90 20.77 -15.92
C THR A 59 -9.01 19.26 -15.80
N TRP A 60 -7.89 18.61 -15.78
CA TRP A 60 -7.78 17.22 -15.39
C TRP A 60 -7.64 17.11 -13.88
N GLY A 61 -8.33 16.16 -13.29
CA GLY A 61 -8.27 15.90 -11.86
C GLY A 61 -8.22 14.42 -11.53
N THR A 62 -7.60 14.11 -10.44
CA THR A 62 -7.66 12.81 -9.78
C THR A 62 -7.68 12.99 -8.27
N HIS A 63 -8.12 12.00 -7.56
CA HIS A 63 -8.09 11.99 -6.09
C HIS A 63 -7.97 10.57 -5.57
N LEU A 64 -7.59 10.45 -4.32
CA LEU A 64 -7.65 9.21 -3.57
C LEU A 64 -8.55 9.43 -2.35
N VAL A 65 -9.73 8.85 -2.38
CA VAL A 65 -10.67 8.86 -1.26
C VAL A 65 -10.78 7.43 -0.75
N ASP A 66 -9.71 6.95 -0.13
CA ASP A 66 -9.62 5.63 0.48
C ASP A 66 -10.04 4.47 -0.46
N CYS A 67 -9.70 4.60 -1.73
CA CYS A 67 -9.99 3.59 -2.75
C CYS A 67 -8.72 3.11 -3.44
N TYR A 68 -8.37 1.88 -3.21
CA TYR A 68 -7.31 1.16 -3.92
C TYR A 68 -7.93 0.13 -4.90
N PRO A 69 -7.59 0.18 -6.17
CA PRO A 69 -6.80 1.15 -6.89
C PRO A 69 -7.61 2.43 -7.15
N GLY A 70 -7.02 3.58 -6.79
CA GLY A 70 -7.53 4.89 -7.15
C GLY A 70 -7.17 5.26 -8.58
N SER A 71 -6.69 6.47 -8.78
CA SER A 71 -6.21 6.96 -10.08
C SER A 71 -7.29 7.01 -11.17
N CYS A 72 -8.51 7.37 -10.76
CA CYS A 72 -9.55 7.69 -11.73
C CYS A 72 -9.32 9.09 -12.27
N SER A 73 -9.34 9.23 -13.60
CA SER A 73 -9.22 10.51 -14.27
C SER A 73 -10.59 11.20 -14.35
N TRP A 74 -10.61 12.49 -14.02
CA TRP A 74 -11.80 13.32 -14.03
C TRP A 74 -11.58 14.57 -14.85
N ARG A 75 -12.62 15.04 -15.53
CA ARG A 75 -12.73 16.40 -16.03
C ARG A 75 -13.39 17.25 -14.97
N VAL A 76 -12.68 18.25 -14.47
CA VAL A 76 -13.10 19.13 -13.38
C VAL A 76 -13.50 20.46 -13.96
N TYR A 77 -14.77 20.81 -13.85
CA TYR A 77 -15.37 22.03 -14.38
C TYR A 77 -15.44 23.07 -13.27
N THR A 78 -14.90 24.26 -13.54
CA THR A 78 -14.90 25.35 -12.55
C THR A 78 -15.60 26.59 -13.09
N LYS A 79 -16.21 27.33 -12.16
CA LYS A 79 -16.79 28.63 -12.40
C LYS A 79 -16.62 29.51 -11.18
N ASP A 80 -16.17 30.74 -11.37
CA ASP A 80 -15.94 31.69 -10.27
C ASP A 80 -15.03 31.10 -9.17
N ASN A 81 -13.99 30.38 -9.56
CA ASN A 81 -13.07 29.68 -8.67
C ASN A 81 -13.74 28.58 -7.79
N ILE A 82 -14.84 28.00 -8.26
CA ILE A 82 -15.54 26.91 -7.57
C ILE A 82 -15.66 25.71 -8.51
N VAL A 83 -15.31 24.53 -8.03
CA VAL A 83 -15.60 23.26 -8.72
C VAL A 83 -17.09 22.96 -8.54
N PHE A 84 -17.82 22.85 -9.65
CA PHE A 84 -19.25 22.60 -9.59
C PHE A 84 -19.67 21.32 -10.32
N ARG A 85 -18.74 20.66 -11.03
CA ARG A 85 -19.01 19.43 -11.78
C ARG A 85 -17.74 18.63 -11.98
N GLU A 86 -17.86 17.33 -11.82
CA GLU A 86 -16.87 16.34 -12.23
C GLU A 86 -17.48 15.37 -13.24
N GLU A 87 -16.74 15.08 -14.30
CA GLU A 87 -17.07 14.04 -15.28
C GLU A 87 -15.94 13.05 -15.38
N GLN A 88 -16.29 11.79 -15.62
CA GLN A 88 -15.28 10.75 -15.87
C GLN A 88 -14.46 11.11 -17.11
N GLY A 89 -13.14 11.13 -16.96
CA GLY A 89 -12.21 11.26 -18.06
C GLY A 89 -12.05 9.94 -18.79
N ALA A 90 -12.35 9.88 -20.08
CA ALA A 90 -12.18 8.71 -20.92
C ALA A 90 -10.90 8.83 -21.76
N GLN A 91 -9.74 8.77 -21.11
CA GLN A 91 -8.45 9.06 -21.74
C GLN A 91 -7.34 8.04 -21.46
N TYR A 92 -7.70 6.90 -20.90
CA TYR A 92 -6.70 5.86 -20.72
C TYR A 92 -6.33 5.25 -22.06
N PRO A 93 -5.05 5.21 -22.43
CA PRO A 93 -4.64 4.59 -23.67
C PRO A 93 -4.85 3.07 -23.60
N GLN A 94 -5.10 2.46 -24.75
CA GLN A 94 -5.12 1.01 -24.89
C GLN A 94 -3.71 0.47 -24.67
N ILE A 95 -3.56 -0.51 -23.77
CA ILE A 95 -2.26 -1.16 -23.49
C ILE A 95 -2.06 -2.36 -24.40
N GLU A 96 -3.10 -3.17 -24.56
CA GLU A 96 -3.09 -4.37 -25.37
C GLU A 96 -4.39 -4.47 -26.19
N ASP A 97 -4.27 -4.68 -27.50
CA ASP A 97 -5.43 -4.67 -28.43
C ASP A 97 -6.49 -5.74 -28.11
N ARG A 98 -6.09 -6.80 -27.42
CA ARG A 98 -6.98 -7.91 -27.07
C ARG A 98 -7.65 -7.80 -25.71
N VAL A 99 -7.25 -6.82 -24.93
CA VAL A 99 -7.80 -6.57 -23.60
C VAL A 99 -8.73 -5.35 -23.69
N PRO A 100 -9.92 -5.36 -23.09
CA PRO A 100 -10.79 -4.21 -23.03
C PRO A 100 -10.07 -2.99 -22.46
N ASP A 101 -10.35 -1.81 -22.99
CA ASP A 101 -9.77 -0.58 -22.49
C ASP A 101 -10.32 -0.21 -21.09
N MET A 102 -9.65 0.72 -20.41
CA MET A 102 -10.07 1.14 -19.06
C MET A 102 -11.17 2.20 -19.04
N ASN A 103 -11.68 2.61 -20.21
CA ASN A 103 -12.61 3.73 -20.31
C ASN A 103 -14.09 3.29 -20.34
N PRO A 104 -14.98 4.08 -19.75
CA PRO A 104 -14.72 5.13 -18.76
C PRO A 104 -14.37 4.54 -17.40
N ARG A 105 -13.53 5.24 -16.63
CA ARG A 105 -13.12 4.80 -15.31
C ARG A 105 -13.45 5.84 -14.25
N GLY A 106 -14.28 5.47 -13.30
CA GLY A 106 -14.70 6.33 -12.20
C GLY A 106 -15.86 5.71 -11.44
N CYS A 107 -16.27 6.35 -10.38
CA CYS A 107 -17.44 5.95 -9.59
C CYS A 107 -18.13 7.17 -9.01
N GLN A 108 -19.32 6.98 -8.45
CA GLN A 108 -20.13 8.06 -7.88
C GLN A 108 -19.43 8.81 -6.75
N LYS A 109 -18.56 8.17 -5.97
CA LYS A 109 -17.78 8.85 -4.91
C LYS A 109 -16.85 9.92 -5.51
N GLY A 110 -16.22 9.58 -6.62
CA GLY A 110 -15.34 10.50 -7.33
C GLY A 110 -16.10 11.61 -8.03
N GLY A 111 -17.27 11.31 -8.59
CA GLY A 111 -18.12 12.28 -9.26
C GLY A 111 -18.81 13.30 -8.36
N CYS A 112 -18.54 13.29 -7.06
CA CYS A 112 -19.05 14.26 -6.09
C CYS A 112 -17.98 14.67 -5.07
N PHE A 113 -16.70 14.63 -5.44
CA PHE A 113 -15.62 15.00 -4.52
C PHE A 113 -15.66 16.48 -4.16
N SER A 114 -16.16 17.35 -5.05
CA SER A 114 -16.38 18.77 -4.76
C SER A 114 -17.28 19.01 -3.54
N GLU A 115 -18.25 18.14 -3.25
CA GLU A 115 -19.06 18.26 -2.05
C GLU A 115 -18.24 18.07 -0.76
N VAL A 116 -17.17 17.25 -0.81
CA VAL A 116 -16.23 17.12 0.30
C VAL A 116 -15.38 18.39 0.44
N MET A 117 -14.98 19.00 -0.68
CA MET A 117 -14.18 20.22 -0.70
C MET A 117 -14.92 21.40 -0.03
N TYR A 118 -16.22 21.51 -0.28
CA TYR A 118 -17.04 22.63 0.17
C TYR A 118 -17.99 22.30 1.33
N GLY A 119 -17.83 21.12 1.92
CA GLY A 119 -18.62 20.71 3.08
C GLY A 119 -18.43 21.64 4.28
N ALA A 120 -19.44 21.72 5.16
CA ALA A 120 -19.41 22.56 6.35
C ALA A 120 -18.27 22.22 7.35
N GLU A 121 -17.67 21.06 7.19
CA GLU A 121 -16.55 20.58 8.02
C GLU A 121 -15.18 21.05 7.50
N ARG A 122 -15.13 21.75 6.37
CA ARG A 122 -13.91 22.28 5.79
C ARG A 122 -13.30 23.35 6.68
N ILE A 123 -12.00 23.15 7.00
CA ILE A 123 -11.21 24.11 7.77
C ILE A 123 -10.30 24.85 6.81
N THR A 124 -10.29 26.19 6.91
CA THR A 124 -9.63 27.07 5.93
C THR A 124 -8.59 28.00 6.52
N PHE A 125 -8.32 27.90 7.81
CA PHE A 125 -7.32 28.71 8.51
C PHE A 125 -6.66 27.93 9.65
N PRO A 126 -5.42 28.26 10.05
CA PRO A 126 -4.76 27.63 11.18
C PRO A 126 -5.51 27.86 12.48
N MET A 127 -5.53 26.83 13.30
CA MET A 127 -6.22 26.90 14.61
C MET A 127 -5.37 26.35 15.73
N ARG A 128 -5.50 26.91 16.90
CA ARG A 128 -4.98 26.42 18.16
C ARG A 128 -6.10 25.99 19.08
N ARG A 129 -5.91 24.89 19.77
CA ARG A 129 -6.82 24.41 20.81
C ARG A 129 -6.88 25.39 22.00
N VAL A 130 -8.07 25.58 22.52
CA VAL A 130 -8.35 26.26 23.80
C VAL A 130 -8.94 25.27 24.78
N GLY A 131 -8.36 25.14 25.96
CA GLY A 131 -8.78 24.14 26.95
C GLY A 131 -8.12 22.78 26.79
N ALA A 132 -8.75 21.69 27.25
CA ALA A 132 -8.21 20.36 27.17
C ALA A 132 -8.36 19.74 25.77
N ARG A 133 -7.47 18.79 25.40
CA ARG A 133 -7.62 18.00 24.16
C ARG A 133 -8.96 17.28 24.19
N GLY A 134 -9.68 17.32 23.07
CA GLY A 134 -11.00 16.68 22.93
C GLY A 134 -12.19 17.54 23.31
N GLU A 135 -12.03 18.69 23.98
CA GLU A 135 -13.14 19.61 24.28
C GLU A 135 -13.78 20.25 23.04
N GLY A 136 -13.05 20.27 21.91
CA GLY A 136 -13.56 20.83 20.66
C GLY A 136 -13.60 22.35 20.62
N LYS A 137 -12.84 23.03 21.48
CA LYS A 137 -12.71 24.48 21.52
C LYS A 137 -11.45 24.93 20.79
N TRP A 138 -11.61 25.80 19.81
CA TRP A 138 -10.54 26.24 18.93
C TRP A 138 -10.56 27.75 18.75
N GLU A 139 -9.40 28.35 18.58
CA GLU A 139 -9.23 29.73 18.16
C GLU A 139 -8.38 29.80 16.90
N ARG A 140 -8.70 30.74 16.01
CA ARG A 140 -7.89 31.00 14.82
C ARG A 140 -6.62 31.70 15.23
N ILE A 141 -5.48 31.26 14.64
CA ILE A 141 -4.18 31.89 14.77
C ILE A 141 -3.58 32.16 13.39
N SER A 142 -2.50 32.93 13.32
CA SER A 142 -1.79 33.15 12.07
C SER A 142 -0.90 31.93 11.70
N TRP A 143 -0.54 31.78 10.42
CA TRP A 143 0.42 30.80 9.99
C TRP A 143 1.78 30.96 10.69
N ASP A 144 2.24 32.20 10.86
CA ASP A 144 3.52 32.49 11.54
C ASP A 144 3.51 32.01 13.00
N GLU A 145 2.41 32.30 13.70
CA GLU A 145 2.23 31.85 15.09
C GLU A 145 2.13 30.30 15.17
N ALA A 146 1.39 29.68 14.27
CA ALA A 146 1.26 28.23 14.22
C ALA A 146 2.60 27.53 13.95
N LEU A 147 3.30 27.97 12.91
CA LEU A 147 4.59 27.38 12.52
C LEU A 147 5.69 27.65 13.56
N THR A 148 5.64 28.80 14.25
CA THR A 148 6.56 29.10 15.36
C THR A 148 6.35 28.13 16.51
N GLN A 149 5.10 27.88 16.93
CA GLN A 149 4.81 26.92 17.99
C GLN A 149 5.19 25.48 17.60
N VAL A 150 4.96 25.09 16.34
CA VAL A 150 5.35 23.76 15.85
C VAL A 150 6.86 23.61 15.81
N ALA A 151 7.58 24.59 15.29
CA ALA A 151 9.04 24.58 15.22
C ALA A 151 9.69 24.55 16.62
N ASP A 152 9.22 25.39 17.52
CA ASP A 152 9.71 25.41 18.90
C ASP A 152 9.45 24.09 19.61
N GLY A 153 8.24 23.50 19.46
CA GLY A 153 7.92 22.20 20.03
C GLY A 153 8.77 21.06 19.48
N ILE A 154 9.13 21.09 18.18
CA ILE A 154 10.06 20.14 17.56
C ILE A 154 11.47 20.30 18.14
N LEU A 155 11.98 21.50 18.21
CA LEU A 155 13.32 21.79 18.75
C LEU A 155 13.41 21.40 20.23
N ASP A 156 12.41 21.75 21.05
CA ASP A 156 12.35 21.34 22.45
C ASP A 156 12.37 19.83 22.61
N ALA A 157 11.63 19.10 21.77
CA ALA A 157 11.60 17.64 21.79
C ALA A 157 12.98 17.04 21.43
N ILE A 158 13.65 17.62 20.44
CA ILE A 158 14.98 17.17 20.01
C ILE A 158 16.03 17.42 21.11
N GLU A 159 16.01 18.60 21.72
CA GLU A 159 16.92 18.93 22.82
C GLU A 159 16.69 18.07 24.06
N GLU A 160 15.43 17.76 24.40
CA GLU A 160 15.08 16.95 25.59
C GLU A 160 15.32 15.46 25.41
N GLN A 161 14.88 14.90 24.29
CA GLN A 161 14.74 13.45 24.09
C GLN A 161 15.46 12.91 22.84
N GLY A 162 15.93 13.81 21.97
CA GLY A 162 16.50 13.45 20.67
C GLY A 162 15.47 13.47 19.54
N PRO A 163 15.95 13.46 18.27
CA PRO A 163 15.11 13.64 17.10
C PRO A 163 14.06 12.52 16.93
N GLU A 164 14.34 11.32 17.41
CA GLU A 164 13.41 10.19 17.37
C GLU A 164 12.13 10.42 18.19
N SER A 165 12.14 11.38 19.13
CA SER A 165 10.95 11.76 19.93
C SER A 165 9.92 12.57 19.15
N VAL A 166 10.27 13.03 17.95
CA VAL A 166 9.36 13.66 16.99
C VAL A 166 8.80 12.56 16.09
N ILE A 167 7.50 12.34 16.17
CA ILE A 167 6.79 11.28 15.46
C ILE A 167 6.00 11.90 14.31
N PHE A 168 6.21 11.42 13.11
CA PHE A 168 5.43 11.79 11.94
C PHE A 168 4.66 10.58 11.41
N GLU A 169 3.37 10.76 11.23
CA GLU A 169 2.51 9.80 10.57
C GLU A 169 1.83 10.47 9.38
N PHE A 170 2.08 9.96 8.19
CA PHE A 170 1.34 10.38 7.00
C PHE A 170 0.15 9.44 6.77
N GLY A 171 -0.93 9.97 6.19
CA GLY A 171 -2.04 9.15 5.75
C GLY A 171 -1.63 8.16 4.65
N SER A 172 -2.47 7.19 4.36
CA SER A 172 -2.18 6.19 3.32
C SER A 172 -2.38 6.72 1.89
N GLY A 173 -1.91 7.92 1.62
CA GLY A 173 -1.96 8.57 0.31
C GLY A 173 -3.11 9.53 0.11
N GLU A 174 -3.88 9.83 1.15
CA GLU A 174 -4.97 10.81 1.09
C GLU A 174 -4.49 12.21 0.74
N GLY A 175 -3.25 12.55 1.06
CA GLY A 175 -2.63 13.82 0.67
C GLY A 175 -2.17 13.90 -0.79
N GLY A 176 -2.20 12.79 -1.55
CA GLY A 176 -1.66 12.73 -2.90
C GLY A 176 -0.27 12.10 -2.96
N THR A 177 0.42 12.22 -4.10
CA THR A 177 1.78 11.73 -4.28
C THR A 177 2.80 12.82 -4.00
N VAL A 178 2.66 13.97 -4.65
CA VAL A 178 3.51 15.14 -4.48
C VAL A 178 3.37 15.73 -3.08
N HIS A 179 2.15 15.78 -2.57
CA HIS A 179 1.82 16.42 -1.31
C HIS A 179 1.66 15.46 -0.13
N GLY A 180 1.47 14.16 -0.35
CA GLY A 180 1.23 13.19 0.71
C GLY A 180 2.49 12.79 1.47
N ALA A 181 3.21 11.82 0.94
CA ALA A 181 4.38 11.26 1.61
C ALA A 181 5.63 12.13 1.46
N VAL A 182 5.88 12.70 0.28
CA VAL A 182 7.16 13.33 -0.07
C VAL A 182 7.53 14.51 0.85
N PRO A 183 6.67 15.51 1.08
CA PRO A 183 7.08 16.70 1.85
C PRO A 183 7.43 16.39 3.29
N GLY A 184 6.55 15.68 3.99
CA GLY A 184 6.74 15.36 5.39
C GLY A 184 7.90 14.39 5.61
N TRP A 185 8.00 13.33 4.81
CA TRP A 185 9.11 12.38 4.90
C TRP A 185 10.46 13.04 4.67
N ARG A 186 10.54 13.91 3.66
CA ARG A 186 11.77 14.61 3.36
C ARG A 186 12.24 15.47 4.53
N LEU A 187 11.37 16.29 5.11
CA LEU A 187 11.70 17.10 6.27
C LEU A 187 12.09 16.26 7.48
N MET A 188 11.27 15.25 7.80
CA MET A 188 11.50 14.40 8.98
C MET A 188 12.83 13.65 8.90
N ARG A 189 13.26 13.24 7.71
CA ARG A 189 14.57 12.64 7.51
C ARG A 189 15.72 13.61 7.74
N LEU A 190 15.57 14.84 7.26
CA LEU A 190 16.60 15.86 7.43
C LEU A 190 16.83 16.22 8.90
N ILE A 191 15.82 16.07 9.74
CA ILE A 191 15.90 16.34 11.18
C ILE A 191 16.02 15.08 12.05
N GLY A 192 16.02 13.88 11.46
CA GLY A 192 16.19 12.61 12.20
C GLY A 192 14.94 12.08 12.92
N ALA A 193 13.76 12.61 12.60
CA ALA A 193 12.50 12.23 13.24
C ALA A 193 12.05 10.81 12.88
N THR A 194 11.24 10.21 13.73
CA THR A 194 10.59 8.93 13.52
C THR A 194 9.42 9.07 12.53
N VAL A 195 9.47 8.33 11.42
CA VAL A 195 8.38 8.25 10.46
C VAL A 195 7.63 6.93 10.63
N LEU A 196 6.34 7.00 10.93
CA LEU A 196 5.49 5.83 11.09
C LEU A 196 4.72 5.53 9.81
N ASP A 197 4.72 4.27 9.42
CA ASP A 197 3.77 3.76 8.44
C ASP A 197 2.53 3.22 9.15
N ASN A 198 1.44 3.93 9.00
CA ASN A 198 0.22 3.53 9.64
C ASN A 198 -0.50 2.35 8.92
N ASN A 199 -0.17 2.06 7.67
CA ASN A 199 -0.74 0.89 6.98
C ASN A 199 -0.34 -0.41 7.68
N ALA A 200 0.89 -0.48 8.19
CA ALA A 200 1.32 -1.61 9.02
C ALA A 200 0.48 -1.72 10.31
N LEU A 201 0.10 -0.59 10.92
CA LEU A 201 -0.77 -0.58 12.11
C LEU A 201 -2.20 -1.04 11.84
N THR A 202 -2.74 -0.72 10.69
CA THR A 202 -4.06 -1.17 10.28
C THR A 202 -4.03 -2.61 9.75
N SER A 203 -2.83 -3.19 9.63
CA SER A 203 -2.58 -4.48 8.99
C SER A 203 -3.08 -4.53 7.54
N ASP A 204 -2.91 -3.43 6.79
CA ASP A 204 -3.24 -3.36 5.38
C ASP A 204 -2.14 -3.96 4.48
N PHE A 205 -0.97 -4.25 5.05
CA PHE A 205 0.06 -5.00 4.37
C PHE A 205 -0.24 -6.49 4.39
N ASN A 206 0.02 -7.10 3.25
CA ASN A 206 -0.11 -8.53 3.05
C ASN A 206 1.10 -9.25 3.66
N VAL A 207 1.10 -9.43 4.98
CA VAL A 207 2.23 -9.99 5.74
C VAL A 207 2.54 -11.41 5.28
N GLY A 208 1.53 -12.23 5.05
CA GLY A 208 1.72 -13.59 4.53
C GLY A 208 2.32 -13.63 3.14
N ILE A 209 2.03 -12.64 2.27
CA ILE A 209 2.70 -12.50 0.98
C ILE A 209 4.17 -12.15 1.20
N TYR A 210 4.47 -11.21 2.09
CA TYR A 210 5.85 -10.83 2.40
C TYR A 210 6.65 -12.02 2.94
N GLU A 211 6.09 -12.77 3.88
CA GLU A 211 6.71 -13.97 4.44
C GLU A 211 6.94 -15.06 3.40
N THR A 212 6.03 -15.19 2.43
CA THR A 212 6.13 -16.19 1.38
C THR A 212 7.17 -15.83 0.31
N PHE A 213 7.19 -14.56 -0.12
CA PHE A 213 7.99 -14.12 -1.29
C PHE A 213 9.17 -13.21 -0.93
N GLY A 214 9.27 -12.76 0.32
CA GLY A 214 10.28 -11.80 0.76
C GLY A 214 10.02 -10.36 0.28
N LYS A 215 8.92 -10.09 -0.38
CA LYS A 215 8.52 -8.78 -0.92
C LYS A 215 7.02 -8.54 -0.84
N PHE A 216 6.62 -7.27 -0.68
CA PHE A 216 5.21 -6.86 -0.79
C PHE A 216 4.75 -6.66 -2.24
N HIS A 217 5.67 -6.33 -3.14
CA HIS A 217 5.39 -5.99 -4.52
C HIS A 217 5.32 -7.24 -5.37
N PHE A 218 4.15 -7.83 -5.39
CA PHE A 218 3.95 -9.12 -6.00
C PHE A 218 2.57 -9.18 -6.64
N VAL A 219 2.35 -8.36 -7.66
CA VAL A 219 1.05 -8.26 -8.30
C VAL A 219 1.15 -7.90 -9.77
N SER A 220 0.20 -8.38 -10.55
CA SER A 220 -0.05 -7.96 -11.91
C SER A 220 -0.96 -6.72 -11.95
N SER A 221 -1.02 -6.07 -13.09
CA SER A 221 -2.03 -5.06 -13.39
C SER A 221 -3.43 -5.66 -13.49
N ILE A 222 -4.46 -4.81 -13.42
CA ILE A 222 -5.84 -5.30 -13.45
C ILE A 222 -6.27 -5.83 -14.81
N ASP A 223 -5.66 -5.39 -15.89
CA ASP A 223 -5.87 -5.91 -17.23
C ASP A 223 -5.39 -7.36 -17.40
N ASP A 224 -4.40 -7.78 -16.61
CA ASP A 224 -3.94 -9.17 -16.57
C ASP A 224 -5.04 -10.14 -16.11
N TRP A 225 -5.98 -9.69 -15.29
CA TRP A 225 -7.09 -10.52 -14.82
C TRP A 225 -7.99 -11.00 -15.97
N TYR A 226 -8.03 -10.25 -17.07
CA TYR A 226 -8.76 -10.62 -18.27
C TYR A 226 -8.29 -11.95 -18.88
N HIS A 227 -7.05 -12.31 -18.66
CA HIS A 227 -6.45 -13.54 -19.19
C HIS A 227 -6.64 -14.77 -18.29
N ALA A 228 -7.23 -14.63 -17.12
CA ALA A 228 -7.48 -15.74 -16.22
C ALA A 228 -8.59 -16.67 -16.73
N ASP A 229 -8.49 -17.97 -16.44
CA ASP A 229 -9.56 -18.93 -16.66
C ASP A 229 -10.46 -19.06 -15.41
N LEU A 230 -9.90 -18.77 -14.23
CA LEU A 230 -10.57 -18.79 -12.94
C LEU A 230 -10.15 -17.59 -12.09
N LEU A 231 -11.11 -16.77 -11.70
CA LEU A 231 -10.95 -15.69 -10.75
C LEU A 231 -11.57 -16.06 -9.40
N LEU A 232 -10.78 -16.11 -8.36
CA LEU A 232 -11.23 -16.32 -6.98
C LEU A 232 -11.31 -14.97 -6.27
N LEU A 233 -12.53 -14.44 -6.12
CA LEU A 233 -12.79 -13.26 -5.29
C LEU A 233 -12.80 -13.70 -3.83
N TRP A 234 -11.61 -13.71 -3.23
CA TRP A 234 -11.44 -14.26 -1.89
C TRP A 234 -11.35 -13.14 -0.87
N HIS A 235 -12.32 -13.10 0.03
CA HIS A 235 -12.39 -12.08 1.06
C HIS A 235 -12.50 -10.64 0.49
N MET A 236 -13.07 -10.49 -0.71
CA MET A 236 -13.12 -9.23 -1.44
C MET A 236 -14.51 -9.00 -2.03
N ASN A 237 -14.98 -7.74 -1.96
CA ASN A 237 -16.21 -7.30 -2.63
C ASN A 237 -15.90 -6.15 -3.64
N PRO A 238 -15.28 -6.46 -4.79
CA PRO A 238 -14.78 -5.44 -5.72
C PRO A 238 -15.89 -4.60 -6.36
N LEU A 239 -17.08 -5.14 -6.59
CA LEU A 239 -18.19 -4.39 -7.17
C LEU A 239 -18.71 -3.29 -6.24
N TYR A 240 -18.39 -3.34 -4.96
CA TYR A 240 -18.74 -2.31 -3.99
C TYR A 240 -17.56 -1.45 -3.56
N THR A 241 -16.39 -2.05 -3.37
CA THR A 241 -15.22 -1.36 -2.80
C THR A 241 -14.16 -0.98 -3.83
N ARG A 242 -14.24 -1.54 -5.05
CA ARG A 242 -13.27 -1.35 -6.14
C ARG A 242 -13.99 -1.19 -7.48
N ILE A 243 -15.06 -0.41 -7.50
CA ILE A 243 -15.99 -0.28 -8.63
C ILE A 243 -15.29 -0.16 -9.98
N PRO A 244 -14.27 0.71 -10.17
CA PRO A 244 -13.61 0.83 -11.46
C PRO A 244 -12.83 -0.43 -11.90
N SER A 245 -12.42 -1.28 -10.97
CA SER A 245 -11.70 -2.52 -11.27
C SER A 245 -12.63 -3.69 -11.60
N ALA A 246 -13.91 -3.60 -11.20
CA ALA A 246 -14.90 -4.62 -11.46
C ALA A 246 -15.14 -4.84 -12.97
N HIS A 247 -14.85 -3.81 -13.79
CA HIS A 247 -14.91 -3.90 -15.24
C HIS A 247 -14.13 -5.11 -15.76
N TYR A 248 -12.88 -5.27 -15.39
CA TYR A 248 -12.06 -6.39 -15.87
C TYR A 248 -12.50 -7.76 -15.36
N ILE A 249 -13.11 -7.84 -14.19
CA ILE A 249 -13.68 -9.09 -13.69
C ILE A 249 -14.87 -9.51 -14.57
N MET A 250 -15.73 -8.54 -14.95
CA MET A 250 -16.86 -8.80 -15.81
C MET A 250 -16.45 -9.15 -17.24
N GLU A 251 -15.47 -8.43 -17.78
CA GLU A 251 -14.95 -8.68 -19.12
C GLU A 251 -14.23 -10.04 -19.20
N ALA A 252 -13.46 -10.41 -18.17
CA ALA A 252 -12.87 -11.76 -18.08
C ALA A 252 -13.95 -12.83 -18.11
N ARG A 253 -15.05 -12.62 -17.38
CA ARG A 253 -16.19 -13.53 -17.38
C ARG A 253 -16.86 -13.64 -18.75
N TYR A 254 -17.04 -12.52 -19.45
CA TYR A 254 -17.56 -12.54 -20.83
C TYR A 254 -16.59 -13.24 -21.80
N ASN A 255 -15.29 -13.19 -21.51
CA ASN A 255 -14.26 -13.95 -22.26
C ASN A 255 -14.15 -15.43 -21.86
N GLY A 256 -15.03 -15.92 -20.97
CA GLY A 256 -15.12 -17.35 -20.59
C GLY A 256 -14.46 -17.72 -19.27
N ALA A 257 -13.91 -16.76 -18.53
CA ALA A 257 -13.42 -17.03 -17.17
C ALA A 257 -14.57 -17.38 -16.22
N ARG A 258 -14.31 -18.30 -15.32
CA ARG A 258 -15.22 -18.58 -14.18
C ARG A 258 -14.86 -17.68 -13.01
N VAL A 259 -15.86 -17.15 -12.34
CA VAL A 259 -15.71 -16.31 -11.16
C VAL A 259 -16.28 -17.00 -9.93
N VAL A 260 -15.49 -17.14 -8.88
CA VAL A 260 -15.93 -17.70 -7.60
C VAL A 260 -15.85 -16.61 -6.54
N SER A 261 -16.95 -16.43 -5.79
CA SER A 261 -16.98 -15.55 -4.62
C SER A 261 -16.84 -16.37 -3.35
N ILE A 262 -15.78 -16.12 -2.57
CA ILE A 262 -15.52 -16.74 -1.27
C ILE A 262 -15.63 -15.63 -0.22
N ALA A 263 -16.74 -15.59 0.49
CA ALA A 263 -17.07 -14.52 1.40
C ALA A 263 -18.09 -14.96 2.46
N PRO A 264 -18.12 -14.31 3.65
CA PRO A 264 -19.08 -14.65 4.69
C PRO A 264 -20.52 -14.26 4.36
N ASP A 265 -20.71 -13.32 3.44
CA ASP A 265 -22.01 -12.77 3.06
C ASP A 265 -22.25 -12.85 1.54
N TYR A 266 -23.52 -12.93 1.16
CA TYR A 266 -23.94 -12.84 -0.24
C TYR A 266 -23.97 -11.37 -0.66
N ASN A 267 -22.85 -10.86 -1.14
CA ASN A 267 -22.63 -9.45 -1.44
C ASN A 267 -22.79 -9.11 -2.94
N ALA A 268 -22.59 -7.84 -3.30
CA ALA A 268 -22.75 -7.35 -4.67
C ALA A 268 -21.87 -8.11 -5.70
N SER A 269 -20.67 -8.52 -5.32
CA SER A 269 -19.77 -9.27 -6.21
C SER A 269 -20.23 -10.72 -6.38
N THR A 270 -20.90 -11.28 -5.38
CA THR A 270 -21.43 -12.64 -5.40
C THR A 270 -22.56 -12.81 -6.42
N ILE A 271 -23.36 -11.77 -6.66
CA ILE A 271 -24.45 -11.80 -7.66
C ILE A 271 -23.93 -12.20 -9.05
N HIS A 272 -22.71 -11.83 -9.38
CA HIS A 272 -22.09 -12.09 -10.69
C HIS A 272 -21.12 -13.27 -10.68
N ALA A 273 -21.03 -14.03 -9.58
CA ALA A 273 -20.18 -15.20 -9.49
C ALA A 273 -20.85 -16.46 -10.05
N ASP A 274 -20.06 -17.37 -10.60
CA ASP A 274 -20.52 -18.70 -11.08
C ASP A 274 -20.64 -19.70 -9.92
N LEU A 275 -19.93 -19.42 -8.81
CA LEU A 275 -20.03 -20.17 -7.57
C LEU A 275 -19.86 -19.23 -6.38
N TYR A 276 -20.73 -19.40 -5.38
CA TYR A 276 -20.59 -18.79 -4.07
C TYR A 276 -20.22 -19.85 -3.03
N VAL A 277 -19.17 -19.58 -2.28
CA VAL A 277 -18.68 -20.41 -1.17
C VAL A 277 -18.74 -19.57 0.11
N PRO A 278 -19.75 -19.78 0.97
CA PRO A 278 -19.82 -19.12 2.26
C PRO A 278 -18.72 -19.63 3.19
N VAL A 279 -18.07 -18.71 3.92
CA VAL A 279 -17.03 -19.06 4.90
C VAL A 279 -17.20 -18.25 6.18
N GLU A 280 -16.99 -18.88 7.32
CA GLU A 280 -16.88 -18.16 8.58
C GLU A 280 -15.66 -17.22 8.55
N PRO A 281 -15.79 -15.94 9.00
CA PRO A 281 -14.69 -14.99 9.01
C PRO A 281 -13.44 -15.51 9.75
N GLY A 282 -12.29 -15.49 9.08
CA GLY A 282 -11.02 -15.93 9.65
C GLY A 282 -10.73 -17.43 9.49
N SER A 283 -11.59 -18.18 8.81
CA SER A 283 -11.42 -19.63 8.60
C SER A 283 -10.84 -20.00 7.23
N ASP A 284 -10.49 -19.02 6.43
CA ASP A 284 -10.10 -19.15 5.01
C ASP A 284 -8.87 -20.06 4.81
N ALA A 285 -7.95 -20.09 5.78
CA ALA A 285 -6.79 -20.99 5.73
C ALA A 285 -7.23 -22.46 5.69
N ALA A 286 -8.25 -22.86 6.45
CA ALA A 286 -8.74 -24.23 6.45
C ALA A 286 -9.37 -24.61 5.11
N LEU A 287 -10.08 -23.68 4.45
CA LEU A 287 -10.59 -23.87 3.10
C LEU A 287 -9.46 -24.07 2.10
N ALA A 288 -8.45 -23.19 2.12
CA ALA A 288 -7.31 -23.27 1.22
C ALA A 288 -6.52 -24.58 1.40
N LEU A 289 -6.26 -24.99 2.65
CA LEU A 289 -5.56 -26.24 2.96
C LEU A 289 -6.35 -27.47 2.52
N ALA A 290 -7.68 -27.48 2.64
CA ALA A 290 -8.51 -28.55 2.11
C ALA A 290 -8.46 -28.63 0.56
N ILE A 291 -8.41 -27.49 -0.13
CA ILE A 291 -8.18 -27.44 -1.57
C ILE A 291 -6.81 -28.04 -1.89
N CYS A 292 -5.75 -27.65 -1.17
CA CYS A 292 -4.41 -28.18 -1.35
C CYS A 292 -4.37 -29.70 -1.17
N LYS A 293 -5.04 -30.23 -0.14
CA LYS A 293 -5.15 -31.68 0.06
C LYS A 293 -5.77 -32.35 -1.16
N ILE A 294 -6.90 -31.86 -1.64
CA ILE A 294 -7.60 -32.45 -2.79
C ILE A 294 -6.71 -32.39 -4.05
N VAL A 295 -5.95 -31.30 -4.26
CA VAL A 295 -5.01 -31.15 -5.36
C VAL A 295 -3.93 -32.24 -5.29
N ILE A 296 -3.37 -32.49 -4.12
CA ILE A 296 -2.34 -33.53 -3.89
C ILE A 296 -2.96 -34.93 -4.08
N ASP A 297 -4.07 -35.23 -3.44
CA ASP A 297 -4.75 -36.54 -3.49
C ASP A 297 -5.14 -36.95 -4.91
N ARG A 298 -5.47 -35.98 -5.75
CA ARG A 298 -5.84 -36.21 -7.17
C ARG A 298 -4.64 -36.19 -8.12
N GLY A 299 -3.40 -36.06 -7.61
CA GLY A 299 -2.20 -36.01 -8.43
C GLY A 299 -2.15 -34.81 -9.37
N ALA A 300 -2.77 -33.69 -8.99
CA ALA A 300 -2.87 -32.47 -9.81
C ALA A 300 -1.78 -31.43 -9.49
N VAL A 301 -0.73 -31.83 -8.79
CA VAL A 301 0.43 -30.98 -8.46
C VAL A 301 1.25 -30.70 -9.70
N ASN A 302 1.60 -29.45 -9.93
CA ASN A 302 2.60 -29.08 -10.94
C ASN A 302 4.01 -29.29 -10.36
N GLU A 303 4.51 -30.54 -10.46
CA GLU A 303 5.79 -30.91 -9.87
C GLU A 303 6.96 -30.09 -10.40
N ALA A 304 6.98 -29.75 -11.68
CA ALA A 304 8.07 -28.97 -12.26
C ALA A 304 8.17 -27.59 -11.62
N PHE A 305 7.03 -26.93 -11.41
CA PHE A 305 6.98 -25.65 -10.72
C PHE A 305 7.36 -25.80 -9.24
N VAL A 306 6.78 -26.77 -8.55
CA VAL A 306 7.03 -27.02 -7.13
C VAL A 306 8.52 -27.30 -6.87
N LYS A 307 9.15 -28.11 -7.67
CA LYS A 307 10.57 -28.47 -7.54
C LYS A 307 11.52 -27.29 -7.73
N GLU A 308 11.22 -26.40 -8.69
CA GLU A 308 12.13 -25.30 -9.06
C GLU A 308 11.80 -24.00 -8.34
N GLN A 309 10.52 -23.70 -8.11
CA GLN A 309 10.07 -22.36 -7.71
C GLN A 309 9.60 -22.28 -6.26
N THR A 310 9.70 -23.36 -5.49
CA THR A 310 9.27 -23.37 -4.08
C THR A 310 10.35 -23.95 -3.16
N ASP A 311 10.17 -23.76 -1.85
CA ASP A 311 10.99 -24.36 -0.80
C ASP A 311 10.54 -25.79 -0.42
N LEU A 312 9.48 -26.30 -1.03
CA LEU A 312 8.91 -27.62 -0.73
C LEU A 312 9.88 -28.80 -0.94
N PRO A 313 10.83 -28.79 -1.88
CA PRO A 313 11.82 -29.86 -1.98
C PRO A 313 12.97 -29.78 -0.97
N LEU A 314 13.10 -28.67 -0.21
CA LEU A 314 14.17 -28.52 0.75
C LEU A 314 14.03 -29.51 1.90
N LEU A 315 15.18 -30.03 2.35
CA LEU A 315 15.21 -31.05 3.39
C LEU A 315 15.07 -30.44 4.80
N VAL A 316 14.18 -31.01 5.59
CA VAL A 316 13.92 -30.65 6.98
C VAL A 316 14.42 -31.76 7.90
N ARG A 317 15.16 -31.40 8.92
CA ARG A 317 15.68 -32.30 9.96
C ARG A 317 14.57 -32.75 10.90
N SER A 318 14.46 -34.04 11.19
CA SER A 318 13.44 -34.60 12.07
C SER A 318 13.71 -34.31 13.57
N ASP A 319 14.97 -34.08 13.94
CA ASP A 319 15.37 -33.83 15.32
C ASP A 319 15.05 -32.43 15.84
N ASN A 320 14.99 -31.43 14.95
CA ASN A 320 14.76 -30.03 15.37
C ASN A 320 13.75 -29.27 14.53
N GLY A 321 13.20 -29.89 13.46
CA GLY A 321 12.20 -29.28 12.57
C GLY A 321 12.71 -28.12 11.72
N ARG A 322 14.04 -27.97 11.53
CA ARG A 322 14.66 -26.91 10.74
C ARG A 322 15.18 -27.45 9.42
N PHE A 323 15.28 -26.57 8.43
CA PHE A 323 15.97 -26.91 7.17
C PHE A 323 17.41 -27.33 7.42
N LEU A 324 17.85 -28.36 6.70
CA LEU A 324 19.24 -28.82 6.71
C LEU A 324 20.15 -27.79 6.05
N ARG A 325 21.17 -27.32 6.76
CA ARG A 325 22.07 -26.24 6.36
C ARG A 325 23.49 -26.73 6.13
N GLN A 326 24.29 -25.94 5.43
CA GLN A 326 25.71 -26.25 5.24
C GLN A 326 26.44 -26.34 6.58
N THR A 327 26.15 -25.46 7.52
CA THR A 327 26.72 -25.49 8.88
C THR A 327 26.40 -26.78 9.64
N ASP A 328 25.26 -27.42 9.37
CA ASP A 328 24.90 -28.71 9.95
C ASP A 328 25.76 -29.86 9.40
N VAL A 329 25.98 -29.85 8.08
CA VAL A 329 26.65 -30.95 7.36
C VAL A 329 28.17 -30.81 7.38
N GLU A 330 28.70 -29.59 7.27
CA GLU A 330 30.14 -29.34 7.11
C GLU A 330 30.76 -28.68 8.34
N GLY A 331 29.98 -28.28 9.34
CA GLY A 331 30.43 -27.64 10.58
C GLY A 331 30.75 -26.15 10.42
N GLU A 332 31.04 -25.73 9.23
CA GLU A 332 31.34 -24.36 8.85
C GLU A 332 30.67 -24.04 7.52
N GLY A 333 30.69 -22.79 7.11
CA GLY A 333 30.09 -22.35 5.86
C GLY A 333 28.88 -21.44 6.08
N ARG A 334 27.91 -21.49 5.19
CA ARG A 334 26.78 -20.55 5.15
C ARG A 334 25.53 -21.16 5.76
N GLU A 335 24.86 -20.40 6.60
CA GLU A 335 23.55 -20.79 7.14
C GLU A 335 22.43 -20.75 6.09
N ASP A 336 22.58 -19.95 5.03
CA ASP A 336 21.62 -19.82 3.96
C ASP A 336 21.89 -20.77 2.76
N GLN A 337 22.87 -21.68 2.86
CA GLN A 337 23.05 -22.78 1.94
C GLN A 337 22.26 -24.01 2.43
N LEU A 338 21.19 -24.31 1.72
CA LEU A 338 20.25 -25.40 2.04
C LEU A 338 20.51 -26.62 1.14
N TYR A 339 19.82 -27.72 1.44
CA TYR A 339 19.98 -28.98 0.73
C TYR A 339 18.66 -29.56 0.23
N VAL A 340 18.77 -30.32 -0.87
CA VAL A 340 17.74 -31.18 -1.42
C VAL A 340 18.27 -32.60 -1.57
N TRP A 341 17.41 -33.58 -1.70
CA TRP A 341 17.77 -34.90 -2.14
C TRP A 341 17.63 -34.98 -3.65
N ASP A 342 18.73 -35.18 -4.37
CA ASP A 342 18.71 -35.38 -5.81
C ASP A 342 18.26 -36.81 -6.11
N ALA A 343 17.04 -36.97 -6.61
CA ALA A 343 16.43 -38.26 -6.89
C ALA A 343 17.15 -38.98 -8.04
N ALA A 344 17.62 -38.25 -9.07
CA ALA A 344 18.32 -38.82 -10.22
C ALA A 344 19.69 -39.36 -9.81
N ALA A 345 20.41 -38.70 -8.94
CA ALA A 345 21.74 -39.12 -8.49
C ALA A 345 21.70 -39.91 -7.16
N SER A 346 20.52 -40.06 -6.51
CA SER A 346 20.34 -40.74 -5.22
C SER A 346 21.31 -40.23 -4.15
N ARG A 347 21.47 -38.91 -4.02
CA ARG A 347 22.41 -38.29 -3.09
C ARG A 347 21.94 -36.95 -2.55
N LEU A 348 22.56 -36.54 -1.44
CA LEU A 348 22.44 -35.18 -0.94
C LEU A 348 23.06 -34.19 -1.92
N ALA A 349 22.34 -33.12 -2.26
CA ALA A 349 22.81 -32.06 -3.13
C ALA A 349 22.54 -30.68 -2.51
N ARG A 350 23.47 -29.75 -2.70
CA ARG A 350 23.25 -28.36 -2.29
C ARG A 350 22.16 -27.76 -3.19
N ALA A 351 21.17 -27.13 -2.58
CA ALA A 351 20.17 -26.37 -3.30
C ALA A 351 20.84 -25.20 -4.04
N PRO A 352 20.37 -24.82 -5.23
CA PRO A 352 20.90 -23.67 -5.96
C PRO A 352 20.77 -22.40 -5.10
N ARG A 353 21.87 -21.65 -4.99
CA ARG A 353 21.92 -20.40 -4.23
C ARG A 353 22.35 -19.21 -5.07
N LYS A 354 23.19 -19.45 -6.08
CA LYS A 354 23.74 -18.42 -6.97
C LYS A 354 22.88 -18.19 -8.22
N THR A 355 21.83 -18.96 -8.37
CA THR A 355 20.86 -18.92 -9.47
C THR A 355 19.50 -19.39 -8.95
N LEU A 356 18.44 -19.01 -9.64
CA LEU A 356 17.06 -19.48 -9.37
C LEU A 356 16.72 -20.78 -10.14
N ARG A 357 17.69 -21.41 -10.82
CA ARG A 357 17.47 -22.60 -11.66
C ARG A 357 18.09 -23.85 -11.02
N LEU A 358 17.35 -24.95 -11.10
CA LEU A 358 17.82 -26.27 -10.63
C LEU A 358 18.99 -26.83 -11.43
N GLY A 359 19.07 -26.48 -12.71
CA GLY A 359 20.09 -27.07 -13.61
C GLY A 359 19.86 -28.57 -13.86
N LYS A 360 20.77 -29.41 -13.37
CA LYS A 360 20.70 -30.87 -13.55
C LYS A 360 20.16 -31.60 -12.32
N ILE A 361 19.84 -30.90 -11.25
CA ILE A 361 19.34 -31.49 -10.00
C ILE A 361 17.86 -31.83 -10.21
N ASP A 362 17.44 -33.04 -9.84
CA ASP A 362 16.05 -33.45 -9.74
C ASP A 362 15.65 -33.65 -8.28
N PRO A 363 15.14 -32.60 -7.61
CA PRO A 363 14.81 -32.70 -6.21
C PRO A 363 13.67 -33.68 -5.94
N ALA A 364 13.84 -34.55 -4.96
CA ALA A 364 12.75 -35.38 -4.47
C ALA A 364 11.73 -34.53 -3.68
N LEU A 365 10.45 -34.81 -3.89
CA LEU A 365 9.36 -34.25 -3.08
C LEU A 365 8.95 -35.20 -1.95
N GLU A 366 9.26 -36.47 -2.08
CA GLU A 366 8.87 -37.55 -1.18
C GLU A 366 10.08 -38.31 -0.64
N GLY A 367 9.86 -39.07 0.40
CA GLY A 367 10.88 -39.95 0.97
C GLY A 367 11.42 -39.47 2.32
N SER A 368 12.21 -40.34 2.92
CA SER A 368 12.99 -40.09 4.15
C SER A 368 14.41 -40.56 3.93
N TYR A 369 15.37 -39.72 4.28
CA TYR A 369 16.77 -39.95 4.01
C TYR A 369 17.61 -39.77 5.26
N ARG A 370 18.73 -40.53 5.37
CA ARG A 370 19.70 -40.36 6.47
C ARG A 370 20.86 -39.52 5.98
N VAL A 371 21.22 -38.52 6.76
CA VAL A 371 22.33 -37.62 6.48
C VAL A 371 23.23 -37.58 7.71
N LYS A 372 24.52 -37.68 7.46
CA LYS A 372 25.54 -37.55 8.50
C LYS A 372 25.91 -36.09 8.69
N LEU A 373 25.80 -35.58 9.90
CA LEU A 373 26.18 -34.21 10.27
C LEU A 373 27.70 -34.13 10.55
N HIS A 374 28.18 -32.89 10.63
CA HIS A 374 29.62 -32.63 10.87
C HIS A 374 30.16 -33.22 12.17
N ASP A 375 29.33 -33.35 13.19
CA ASP A 375 29.70 -33.95 14.49
C ASP A 375 29.68 -35.49 14.47
N GLY A 376 29.37 -36.09 13.33
CA GLY A 376 29.26 -37.52 13.14
C GLY A 376 27.88 -38.11 13.43
N THR A 377 26.94 -37.33 13.94
CA THR A 377 25.56 -37.74 14.20
C THR A 377 24.83 -38.02 12.89
N GLU A 378 24.06 -39.09 12.83
CA GLU A 378 23.13 -39.35 11.73
C GLU A 378 21.74 -38.81 12.07
N VAL A 379 21.18 -38.03 11.17
CA VAL A 379 19.84 -37.47 11.32
C VAL A 379 18.97 -37.89 10.15
N GLU A 380 17.72 -38.15 10.43
CA GLU A 380 16.70 -38.34 9.39
C GLU A 380 16.25 -36.98 8.88
N VAL A 381 16.13 -36.86 7.53
CA VAL A 381 15.65 -35.65 6.85
C VAL A 381 14.57 -36.00 5.85
N ARG A 382 13.59 -35.11 5.71
CA ARG A 382 12.47 -35.26 4.77
C ARG A 382 12.27 -33.98 3.96
N PRO A 383 11.85 -34.06 2.69
CA PRO A 383 11.41 -32.88 1.95
C PRO A 383 10.24 -32.18 2.68
N ALA A 384 10.23 -30.85 2.66
CA ALA A 384 9.13 -30.08 3.24
C ALA A 384 7.78 -30.45 2.61
N PHE A 385 7.73 -30.82 1.34
CA PHE A 385 6.53 -31.33 0.68
C PHE A 385 5.93 -32.55 1.37
N ALA A 386 6.77 -33.54 1.73
CA ALA A 386 6.30 -34.73 2.44
C ALA A 386 5.71 -34.39 3.81
N LEU A 387 6.30 -33.42 4.53
CA LEU A 387 5.77 -32.94 5.81
C LEU A 387 4.47 -32.16 5.62
N LEU A 388 4.39 -31.36 4.55
CA LEU A 388 3.16 -30.65 4.19
C LEU A 388 2.02 -31.63 3.89
N ARG A 389 2.30 -32.67 3.09
CA ARG A 389 1.29 -33.71 2.79
C ARG A 389 0.77 -34.36 4.06
N ASP A 390 1.66 -34.75 4.97
CA ASP A 390 1.26 -35.34 6.25
C ASP A 390 0.39 -34.37 7.09
N LEU A 391 0.72 -33.08 7.13
CA LEU A 391 -0.09 -32.06 7.78
C LEU A 391 -1.47 -31.95 7.15
N LEU A 392 -1.56 -32.00 5.82
CA LEU A 392 -2.80 -31.84 5.09
C LEU A 392 -3.78 -33.00 5.29
N GLU A 393 -3.33 -34.16 5.79
CA GLU A 393 -4.22 -35.27 6.17
C GLU A 393 -5.31 -34.86 7.16
N GLU A 394 -5.06 -33.84 7.97
CA GLU A 394 -6.04 -33.30 8.90
C GLU A 394 -7.10 -32.41 8.22
N TYR A 395 -6.87 -31.90 7.02
CA TYR A 395 -7.75 -30.95 6.36
C TYR A 395 -8.66 -31.61 5.32
N THR A 396 -9.36 -32.68 5.73
CA THR A 396 -10.38 -33.29 4.87
C THR A 396 -11.53 -32.33 4.59
N PRO A 397 -12.28 -32.50 3.49
CA PRO A 397 -13.45 -31.68 3.20
C PRO A 397 -14.42 -31.59 4.37
N GLU A 398 -14.63 -32.69 5.11
CA GLU A 398 -15.54 -32.76 6.26
C GLU A 398 -15.01 -31.95 7.45
N ARG A 399 -13.69 -32.02 7.73
CA ARG A 399 -13.09 -31.22 8.81
C ARG A 399 -13.07 -29.74 8.45
N ALA A 400 -12.67 -29.41 7.24
CA ALA A 400 -12.71 -28.04 6.75
C ALA A 400 -14.13 -27.47 6.76
N SER A 401 -15.13 -28.27 6.40
CA SER A 401 -16.55 -27.89 6.50
C SER A 401 -16.98 -27.50 7.91
N ARG A 402 -16.52 -28.24 8.92
CA ARG A 402 -16.86 -27.92 10.33
C ARG A 402 -16.19 -26.60 10.79
N ILE A 403 -15.04 -26.25 10.22
CA ILE A 403 -14.31 -25.03 10.55
C ILE A 403 -14.87 -23.84 9.79
N THR A 404 -15.14 -24.01 8.50
CA THR A 404 -15.47 -22.91 7.58
C THR A 404 -16.96 -22.67 7.42
N GLY A 405 -17.81 -23.64 7.76
CA GLY A 405 -19.23 -23.62 7.44
C GLY A 405 -19.58 -23.97 5.98
N ALA A 406 -18.59 -23.99 5.07
CA ALA A 406 -18.81 -24.40 3.69
C ALA A 406 -19.07 -25.92 3.61
N SER A 407 -20.08 -26.38 2.84
CA SER A 407 -20.36 -27.80 2.75
C SER A 407 -19.22 -28.58 2.06
N PRO A 408 -18.95 -29.86 2.41
CA PRO A 408 -17.92 -30.66 1.77
C PRO A 408 -18.05 -30.67 0.25
N ARG A 409 -19.28 -30.78 -0.27
CA ARG A 409 -19.58 -30.75 -1.69
C ARG A 409 -19.14 -29.43 -2.37
N LEU A 410 -19.28 -28.28 -1.70
CA LEU A 410 -18.82 -27.00 -2.22
C LEU A 410 -17.30 -26.93 -2.24
N ILE A 411 -16.63 -27.44 -1.19
CA ILE A 411 -15.18 -27.51 -1.10
C ILE A 411 -14.61 -28.37 -2.25
N GLU A 412 -15.18 -29.57 -2.45
CA GLU A 412 -14.78 -30.45 -3.55
C GLU A 412 -15.02 -29.83 -4.94
N ARG A 413 -16.16 -29.14 -5.11
CA ARG A 413 -16.48 -28.45 -6.36
C ARG A 413 -15.48 -27.33 -6.63
N LEU A 414 -15.14 -26.52 -5.63
CA LEU A 414 -14.15 -25.46 -5.74
C LEU A 414 -12.78 -26.04 -6.08
N ALA A 415 -12.35 -27.10 -5.39
CA ALA A 415 -11.07 -27.78 -5.69
C ALA A 415 -11.05 -28.34 -7.12
N SER A 416 -12.17 -28.90 -7.61
CA SER A 416 -12.28 -29.35 -8.99
C SER A 416 -12.11 -28.21 -10.00
N MET A 417 -12.73 -27.04 -9.72
CA MET A 417 -12.57 -25.84 -10.55
C MET A 417 -11.11 -25.36 -10.57
N VAL A 418 -10.41 -25.44 -9.43
CA VAL A 418 -8.97 -25.11 -9.32
C VAL A 418 -8.11 -26.07 -10.14
N ILE A 419 -8.38 -27.37 -10.08
CA ILE A 419 -7.64 -28.41 -10.83
C ILE A 419 -7.84 -28.27 -12.35
N GLU A 420 -9.05 -27.93 -12.76
CA GLU A 420 -9.40 -27.80 -14.19
C GLU A 420 -8.84 -26.54 -14.84
N ALA A 421 -8.64 -25.47 -14.07
CA ALA A 421 -8.20 -24.19 -14.56
C ALA A 421 -6.69 -24.18 -14.84
N LYS A 422 -6.31 -23.62 -15.99
CA LYS A 422 -4.88 -23.47 -16.38
C LYS A 422 -4.26 -22.19 -15.85
N ARG A 423 -5.09 -21.14 -15.68
CA ARG A 423 -4.68 -19.81 -15.21
C ARG A 423 -5.62 -19.36 -14.11
N ILE A 424 -5.10 -19.33 -12.91
CA ILE A 424 -5.85 -18.97 -11.72
C ILE A 424 -5.31 -17.65 -11.15
N HIS A 425 -6.20 -16.72 -10.89
CA HIS A 425 -5.86 -15.51 -10.19
C HIS A 425 -6.71 -15.35 -8.92
N ILE A 426 -6.06 -15.18 -7.78
CA ILE A 426 -6.72 -14.91 -6.51
C ILE A 426 -6.77 -13.40 -6.27
N LEU A 427 -7.98 -12.86 -6.23
CA LEU A 427 -8.24 -11.48 -5.85
C LEU A 427 -8.60 -11.42 -4.37
N GLN A 428 -7.58 -11.27 -3.51
CA GLN A 428 -7.80 -11.19 -2.07
C GLN A 428 -8.11 -9.77 -1.59
N GLY A 429 -8.85 -9.67 -0.50
CA GLY A 429 -9.11 -8.41 0.18
C GLY A 429 -7.94 -7.96 1.06
N PHE A 430 -7.73 -6.65 1.23
CA PHE A 430 -6.74 -6.09 2.18
C PHE A 430 -7.11 -6.30 3.65
N ASN A 431 -8.26 -6.86 3.93
CA ASN A 431 -8.67 -7.25 5.27
C ASN A 431 -8.21 -8.65 5.67
N THR A 432 -7.70 -9.46 4.74
CA THR A 432 -7.21 -10.83 5.02
C THR A 432 -6.17 -10.85 6.15
N PRO A 433 -5.10 -10.05 6.13
CA PRO A 433 -4.10 -10.05 7.20
C PRO A 433 -4.58 -9.41 8.52
N LYS A 434 -5.80 -8.86 8.56
CA LYS A 434 -6.35 -8.23 9.78
C LYS A 434 -6.96 -9.23 10.76
N TYR A 435 -7.10 -10.48 10.38
CA TYR A 435 -7.56 -11.55 11.26
C TYR A 435 -6.40 -12.12 12.08
N TYR A 436 -6.76 -12.80 13.15
CA TYR A 436 -5.82 -13.63 13.88
C TYR A 436 -5.27 -14.71 12.93
N HIS A 437 -3.95 -14.81 12.84
CA HIS A 437 -3.28 -15.63 11.82
C HIS A 437 -3.66 -15.31 10.36
N GLY A 438 -3.95 -14.06 10.07
CA GLY A 438 -4.24 -13.62 8.70
C GLY A 438 -3.07 -13.80 7.72
N ASP A 439 -1.83 -13.78 8.23
CA ASP A 439 -0.61 -14.17 7.52
C ASP A 439 -0.69 -15.61 7.01
N LEU A 440 -1.12 -16.56 7.85
CA LEU A 440 -1.30 -17.96 7.45
C LEU A 440 -2.44 -18.13 6.43
N MET A 441 -3.48 -17.30 6.50
CA MET A 441 -4.54 -17.29 5.48
C MET A 441 -3.97 -16.95 4.11
N GLU A 442 -3.15 -15.91 4.01
CA GLU A 442 -2.51 -15.50 2.76
C GLU A 442 -1.52 -16.55 2.25
N ARG A 443 -0.73 -17.14 3.15
CA ARG A 443 0.21 -18.22 2.81
C ARG A 443 -0.52 -19.46 2.29
N ALA A 444 -1.64 -19.84 2.90
CA ALA A 444 -2.44 -20.96 2.43
C ALA A 444 -3.07 -20.71 1.04
N MET A 445 -3.53 -19.48 0.76
CA MET A 445 -3.97 -19.07 -0.58
C MET A 445 -2.83 -19.14 -1.60
N ALA A 446 -1.64 -18.65 -1.23
CA ALA A 446 -0.44 -18.75 -2.09
C ALA A 446 -0.05 -20.21 -2.37
N LEU A 447 -0.22 -21.09 -1.38
CA LEU A 447 0.06 -22.53 -1.54
C LEU A 447 -0.85 -23.19 -2.59
N VAL A 448 -2.12 -22.81 -2.68
CA VAL A 448 -3.04 -23.30 -3.74
C VAL A 448 -2.45 -22.98 -5.13
N LEU A 449 -1.96 -21.76 -5.33
CA LEU A 449 -1.36 -21.34 -6.59
C LEU A 449 -0.02 -22.00 -6.84
N ALA A 450 0.81 -22.18 -5.81
CA ALA A 450 2.12 -22.83 -5.92
C ALA A 450 1.98 -24.29 -6.33
N LEU A 451 1.10 -25.05 -5.68
CA LEU A 451 0.85 -26.46 -6.03
C LEU A 451 0.35 -26.63 -7.46
N THR A 452 -0.39 -25.67 -7.97
CA THR A 452 -0.96 -25.71 -9.34
C THR A 452 -0.10 -24.96 -10.37
N GLY A 453 1.05 -24.38 -9.97
CA GLY A 453 1.97 -23.67 -10.87
C GLY A 453 1.40 -22.36 -11.42
N ASN A 454 0.59 -21.67 -10.64
CA ASN A 454 -0.14 -20.45 -11.06
C ASN A 454 0.55 -19.16 -10.62
N PHE A 455 1.86 -19.06 -10.88
CA PHE A 455 2.66 -17.84 -10.73
C PHE A 455 3.53 -17.60 -11.96
N GLY A 456 3.88 -16.33 -12.22
CA GLY A 456 4.84 -15.95 -13.26
C GLY A 456 4.34 -16.07 -14.70
N ARG A 457 3.04 -16.24 -14.90
CA ARG A 457 2.42 -16.30 -16.23
C ARG A 457 1.24 -15.33 -16.30
N GLN A 458 0.97 -14.81 -17.49
CA GLN A 458 -0.17 -13.92 -17.73
C GLN A 458 -1.48 -14.57 -17.27
N GLY A 459 -2.31 -13.82 -16.56
CA GLY A 459 -3.58 -14.30 -16.00
C GLY A 459 -3.46 -15.16 -14.74
N THR A 460 -2.25 -15.26 -14.14
CA THR A 460 -2.03 -16.04 -12.91
C THR A 460 -1.51 -15.17 -11.77
N GLY A 461 -1.61 -15.67 -10.54
CA GLY A 461 -1.06 -15.01 -9.35
C GLY A 461 -2.09 -14.65 -8.31
N MET A 462 -1.69 -13.82 -7.37
CA MET A 462 -2.61 -13.30 -6.36
C MET A 462 -2.45 -11.79 -6.21
N ARG A 463 -3.57 -11.14 -5.90
CA ARG A 463 -3.58 -9.71 -5.65
C ARG A 463 -2.99 -9.41 -4.28
N GLY A 464 -2.01 -8.54 -4.26
CA GLY A 464 -1.44 -7.96 -3.04
C GLY A 464 -1.32 -6.45 -3.15
N TRP A 465 -0.53 -5.87 -2.29
CA TRP A 465 -0.16 -4.47 -2.38
C TRP A 465 0.86 -4.26 -3.50
N ASN A 466 0.67 -3.23 -4.30
CA ASN A 466 1.67 -2.72 -5.22
C ASN A 466 1.75 -1.20 -5.08
N SER A 467 2.95 -0.67 -4.95
CA SER A 467 3.21 0.76 -5.08
C SER A 467 4.47 0.98 -5.89
N SER A 468 4.52 2.06 -6.66
CA SER A 468 5.75 2.48 -7.31
C SER A 468 6.70 3.05 -6.25
N GLN A 469 7.84 2.42 -6.08
CA GLN A 469 8.88 2.84 -5.13
C GLN A 469 9.61 4.11 -5.55
N LEU A 470 9.57 4.42 -6.83
CA LEU A 470 10.40 5.44 -7.46
C LEU A 470 10.04 6.86 -6.98
N VAL A 471 8.80 7.09 -6.65
CA VAL A 471 8.33 8.36 -6.07
C VAL A 471 9.06 8.71 -4.77
N MET A 472 9.52 7.69 -4.05
CA MET A 472 10.20 7.88 -2.77
C MET A 472 11.68 8.25 -2.92
N ALA A 473 12.27 8.06 -4.09
CA ALA A 473 13.65 8.46 -4.39
C ALA A 473 13.86 9.96 -4.18
N ASN A 474 12.85 10.77 -4.48
CA ASN A 474 12.88 12.22 -4.25
C ASN A 474 13.23 12.61 -2.79
N ASN A 475 12.86 11.77 -1.83
CA ASN A 475 13.17 12.04 -0.42
C ASN A 475 14.66 12.05 -0.09
N LEU A 476 15.49 11.49 -0.96
CA LEU A 476 16.94 11.31 -0.72
C LEU A 476 17.82 12.16 -1.61
N LYS A 477 17.29 12.58 -2.75
CA LYS A 477 18.08 13.41 -3.68
C LYS A 477 18.44 14.74 -3.04
N SER A 478 19.67 15.17 -3.24
CA SER A 478 20.11 16.52 -2.86
C SER A 478 19.81 17.54 -3.95
N LYS A 479 19.55 17.09 -5.20
CA LYS A 479 19.31 17.91 -6.38
C LYS A 479 18.15 17.34 -7.20
N PRO A 480 17.35 18.18 -7.88
CA PRO A 480 16.32 17.71 -8.80
C PRO A 480 16.89 17.23 -10.15
N GLY A 481 16.07 16.54 -10.93
CA GLY A 481 16.36 16.15 -12.31
C GLY A 481 17.48 15.13 -12.44
N PHE A 482 18.19 15.18 -13.58
CA PHE A 482 19.20 14.19 -13.94
C PHE A 482 20.37 14.11 -12.95
N GLU A 483 20.79 15.23 -12.39
CA GLU A 483 21.89 15.24 -11.40
C GLU A 483 21.51 14.46 -10.14
N GLY A 484 20.29 14.66 -9.63
CA GLY A 484 19.78 13.92 -8.48
C GLY A 484 19.56 12.44 -8.77
N PHE A 485 19.05 12.12 -9.95
CA PHE A 485 18.93 10.72 -10.41
C PHE A 485 20.30 10.03 -10.44
N MET A 486 21.31 10.68 -11.02
CA MET A 486 22.67 10.11 -11.09
C MET A 486 23.30 9.94 -9.71
N GLU A 487 23.00 10.84 -8.76
CA GLU A 487 23.44 10.68 -7.36
C GLU A 487 22.93 9.37 -6.74
N LEU A 488 21.67 9.03 -6.97
CA LEU A 488 21.09 7.79 -6.47
C LEU A 488 21.61 6.57 -7.25
N ALA A 489 21.65 6.67 -8.57
CA ALA A 489 22.14 5.59 -9.43
C ALA A 489 23.60 5.22 -9.10
N GLN A 490 24.43 6.21 -8.81
CA GLN A 490 25.82 5.95 -8.43
C GLN A 490 25.92 5.21 -7.10
N LYS A 491 25.14 5.59 -6.08
CA LYS A 491 25.09 4.87 -4.80
C LYS A 491 24.68 3.41 -4.98
N GLN A 492 23.68 3.17 -5.81
CA GLN A 492 23.22 1.80 -6.12
C GLN A 492 24.30 0.99 -6.86
N LEU A 493 25.00 1.60 -7.83
CA LEU A 493 26.11 0.96 -8.54
C LEU A 493 27.29 0.62 -7.62
N GLU A 494 27.57 1.43 -6.62
CA GLU A 494 28.59 1.13 -5.61
C GLU A 494 28.24 -0.12 -4.81
N VAL A 495 26.97 -0.24 -4.35
CA VAL A 495 26.48 -1.44 -3.66
C VAL A 495 26.54 -2.66 -4.59
N GLU A 496 26.09 -2.53 -5.83
CA GLU A 496 26.14 -3.60 -6.83
C GLU A 496 27.59 -4.07 -7.07
N HIS A 497 28.54 -3.14 -7.17
CA HIS A 497 29.95 -3.48 -7.34
C HIS A 497 30.49 -4.26 -6.14
N GLU A 498 30.14 -3.88 -4.91
CA GLU A 498 30.55 -4.58 -3.72
C GLU A 498 29.95 -6.00 -3.66
N VAL A 499 28.68 -6.16 -4.01
CA VAL A 499 28.00 -7.46 -4.09
C VAL A 499 28.69 -8.36 -5.10
N LYS A 500 28.96 -7.87 -6.32
CA LYS A 500 29.65 -8.64 -7.38
C LYS A 500 31.11 -8.98 -7.00
N LYS A 501 31.78 -8.10 -6.27
CA LYS A 501 33.13 -8.38 -5.78
C LYS A 501 33.14 -9.47 -4.71
N ARG A 502 32.15 -9.49 -3.83
CA ARG A 502 31.99 -10.49 -2.78
C ARG A 502 31.63 -11.85 -3.34
N ASP A 503 30.70 -11.89 -4.30
CA ASP A 503 30.15 -13.12 -4.90
C ASP A 503 30.08 -12.98 -6.44
N PRO A 504 31.20 -13.19 -7.14
CA PRO A 504 31.31 -12.91 -8.59
C PRO A 504 30.49 -13.87 -9.48
N ASP A 505 30.07 -15.01 -8.94
CA ASP A 505 29.32 -16.03 -9.68
C ASP A 505 27.79 -15.90 -9.56
N LEU A 506 27.29 -14.84 -8.94
CA LEU A 506 25.85 -14.58 -8.85
C LEU A 506 25.28 -14.27 -10.25
N THR A 507 24.09 -14.82 -10.53
CA THR A 507 23.33 -14.39 -11.72
C THR A 507 22.79 -12.97 -11.52
N PRO A 508 22.45 -12.24 -12.61
CA PRO A 508 21.96 -10.87 -12.49
C PRO A 508 20.76 -10.71 -11.54
N GLU A 509 19.82 -11.64 -11.55
CA GLU A 509 18.68 -11.66 -10.66
C GLU A 509 19.08 -11.82 -9.17
N MET A 510 20.09 -12.64 -8.90
CA MET A 510 20.62 -12.80 -7.53
C MET A 510 21.41 -11.57 -7.10
N VAL A 511 22.11 -10.91 -8.01
CA VAL A 511 22.77 -9.62 -7.73
C VAL A 511 21.73 -8.59 -7.32
N ALA A 512 20.62 -8.48 -8.05
CA ALA A 512 19.55 -7.52 -7.71
C ALA A 512 18.97 -7.79 -6.32
N ILE A 513 18.73 -9.07 -5.95
CA ILE A 513 18.24 -9.46 -4.63
C ILE A 513 19.24 -9.07 -3.51
N GLU A 514 20.53 -9.35 -3.71
CA GLU A 514 21.58 -9.03 -2.74
C GLU A 514 21.80 -7.52 -2.61
N VAL A 515 21.66 -6.74 -3.70
CA VAL A 515 21.71 -5.28 -3.66
C VAL A 515 20.58 -4.73 -2.79
N GLU A 516 19.33 -5.16 -3.03
CA GLU A 516 18.21 -4.74 -2.18
C GLU A 516 18.42 -5.10 -0.70
N ARG A 517 18.98 -6.27 -0.43
CA ARG A 517 19.29 -6.72 0.93
C ARG A 517 20.35 -5.85 1.61
N GLU A 518 21.41 -5.50 0.90
CA GLU A 518 22.46 -4.62 1.42
C GLU A 518 21.96 -3.17 1.61
N GLU A 519 21.16 -2.66 0.70
CA GLU A 519 20.53 -1.35 0.85
C GLU A 519 19.59 -1.31 2.06
N ALA A 520 18.80 -2.37 2.27
CA ALA A 520 17.93 -2.48 3.44
C ALA A 520 18.71 -2.47 4.77
N LYS A 521 19.90 -3.07 4.80
CA LYS A 521 20.76 -3.06 6.00
C LYS A 521 21.40 -1.69 6.25
N ARG A 522 21.83 -1.01 5.19
CA ARG A 522 22.56 0.26 5.30
C ARG A 522 21.70 1.45 5.69
N SER A 523 20.42 1.35 5.46
CA SER A 523 19.50 2.44 5.72
C SER A 523 18.11 1.92 6.09
N ALA A 524 17.69 2.13 7.33
CA ALA A 524 16.29 2.05 7.72
C ALA A 524 15.39 2.92 6.84
N LEU A 525 16.02 3.74 6.07
CA LEU A 525 15.48 4.74 5.20
C LEU A 525 15.90 4.46 3.76
N ALA A 526 16.34 3.22 3.45
CA ALA A 526 16.64 2.82 2.08
C ALA A 526 15.39 3.06 1.22
N PRO A 527 15.45 4.03 0.31
CA PRO A 527 14.24 4.62 -0.24
C PRO A 527 13.65 3.83 -1.37
N LEU A 528 14.46 2.94 -1.90
CA LEU A 528 14.10 2.14 -3.06
C LEU A 528 13.45 0.81 -2.63
N ASN A 529 13.44 0.51 -1.34
CA ASN A 529 12.83 -0.68 -0.81
C ASN A 529 11.63 -0.33 0.09
N MET A 530 10.42 -0.57 -0.40
CA MET A 530 9.18 -0.34 0.36
C MET A 530 9.15 -1.09 1.68
N GLY A 531 9.78 -2.25 1.77
CA GLY A 531 9.92 -2.98 3.03
C GLY A 531 10.72 -2.24 4.07
N ALA A 532 11.69 -1.43 3.67
CA ALA A 532 12.49 -0.58 4.56
C ALA A 532 11.87 0.80 4.82
N MET A 533 10.89 1.21 4.04
CA MET A 533 10.14 2.45 4.29
C MET A 533 9.15 2.33 5.43
N THR A 534 8.67 1.15 5.66
CA THR A 534 7.74 0.88 6.73
C THR A 534 8.54 0.66 8.00
N VAL A 535 8.79 1.75 8.73
CA VAL A 535 9.14 1.58 10.12
C VAL A 535 7.97 0.85 10.75
N PRO A 536 8.14 -0.39 11.20
CA PRO A 536 7.05 -1.10 11.81
C PRO A 536 6.61 -0.32 13.04
N PRO A 537 5.45 0.32 13.03
CA PRO A 537 4.99 1.10 14.16
C PRO A 537 4.70 0.21 15.37
N HIS A 538 4.77 -1.11 15.16
CA HIS A 538 4.57 -2.10 16.20
C HIS A 538 5.47 -1.89 17.41
N PHE A 539 6.76 -1.60 17.21
CA PHE A 539 7.67 -1.34 18.33
C PHE A 539 7.33 -0.03 19.02
N PHE A 540 7.09 1.03 18.26
CA PHE A 540 6.73 2.32 18.83
C PHE A 540 5.45 2.22 19.67
N TRP A 541 4.40 1.63 19.12
CA TRP A 541 3.14 1.45 19.85
C TRP A 541 3.25 0.43 20.98
N TYR A 542 4.08 -0.60 20.81
CA TYR A 542 4.36 -1.58 21.83
C TYR A 542 4.93 -0.93 23.09
N TRP A 543 5.99 -0.13 22.93
CA TRP A 543 6.66 0.52 24.05
C TRP A 543 5.91 1.72 24.61
N HIS A 544 5.27 2.51 23.73
CA HIS A 544 4.72 3.82 24.11
C HIS A 544 3.21 3.90 24.03
N GLY A 545 2.54 3.01 23.30
CA GLY A 545 1.09 3.05 23.03
C GLY A 545 0.22 2.13 23.89
N GLY A 546 0.80 1.42 24.88
CA GLY A 546 0.04 0.52 25.77
C GLY A 546 -0.19 -0.88 25.22
N TYR A 547 0.36 -1.21 24.05
CA TYR A 547 0.17 -2.54 23.45
C TYR A 547 0.99 -3.63 24.14
N ARG A 548 2.05 -3.29 24.86
CA ARG A 548 2.88 -4.23 25.60
C ARG A 548 2.07 -5.09 26.56
N GLU A 549 1.20 -4.48 27.33
CA GLU A 549 0.34 -5.19 28.28
C GLU A 549 -0.67 -6.10 27.58
N VAL A 550 -1.24 -5.64 26.46
CA VAL A 550 -2.22 -6.39 25.69
C VAL A 550 -1.58 -7.61 25.03
N TRP A 551 -0.43 -7.44 24.38
CA TRP A 551 0.21 -8.52 23.61
C TRP A 551 0.89 -9.57 24.48
N ASN A 552 1.23 -9.26 25.75
CA ASN A 552 1.76 -10.24 26.70
C ASN A 552 0.67 -10.94 27.53
N ARG A 553 -0.61 -10.65 27.28
CA ARG A 553 -1.70 -11.35 27.95
C ARG A 553 -1.78 -12.79 27.48
N ARG A 554 -1.62 -13.73 28.42
CA ARG A 554 -1.63 -15.18 28.13
C ARG A 554 -2.98 -15.66 27.59
N ASP A 555 -4.08 -15.07 28.04
CA ASP A 555 -5.44 -15.39 27.62
C ASP A 555 -5.79 -14.89 26.19
N TRP A 556 -4.95 -14.01 25.62
CA TRP A 556 -5.08 -13.49 24.26
C TRP A 556 -3.98 -13.96 23.32
N SER A 557 -2.92 -14.55 23.87
CA SER A 557 -1.79 -15.02 23.10
C SER A 557 -2.10 -16.35 22.43
N ASP A 558 -1.41 -16.64 21.34
CA ASP A 558 -1.43 -17.96 20.73
C ASP A 558 -0.98 -19.03 21.73
N THR A 559 -1.75 -20.09 21.83
CA THR A 559 -1.44 -21.24 22.71
C THR A 559 -0.13 -21.94 22.31
N GLY A 560 0.28 -21.82 21.06
CA GLY A 560 1.56 -22.31 20.53
C GLY A 560 2.77 -21.46 20.90
N MET A 561 2.58 -20.24 21.39
CA MET A 561 3.68 -19.38 21.84
C MET A 561 4.34 -19.96 23.09
N LYS A 562 5.61 -20.31 22.96
CA LYS A 562 6.42 -20.86 24.05
C LYS A 562 6.98 -19.78 24.98
N ARG A 563 7.13 -18.57 24.49
CA ARG A 563 7.69 -17.41 25.19
C ARG A 563 6.72 -16.23 25.16
N SER A 564 6.93 -15.23 26.00
CA SER A 564 6.19 -13.97 25.95
C SER A 564 6.61 -13.12 24.73
N PHE A 565 5.79 -12.16 24.35
CA PHE A 565 6.16 -11.18 23.33
C PHE A 565 7.41 -10.40 23.73
N ASP A 566 7.55 -10.03 24.99
CA ASP A 566 8.75 -9.35 25.53
C ASP A 566 10.04 -10.13 25.27
N GLU A 567 10.00 -11.47 25.43
CA GLU A 567 11.18 -12.30 25.17
C GLU A 567 11.53 -12.38 23.69
N TYR A 568 10.54 -12.44 22.80
CA TYR A 568 10.76 -12.40 21.35
C TYR A 568 11.30 -11.04 20.92
N PHE A 569 10.74 -9.94 21.41
CA PHE A 569 11.21 -8.59 21.12
C PHE A 569 12.64 -8.35 21.59
N ARG A 570 12.97 -8.81 22.79
CA ARG A 570 14.33 -8.71 23.34
C ARG A 570 15.32 -9.43 22.46
N GLU A 571 15.03 -10.68 22.08
CA GLU A 571 15.87 -11.41 21.15
C GLU A 571 16.06 -10.69 19.81
N ALA A 572 14.99 -10.15 19.25
CA ALA A 572 15.05 -9.40 17.99
C ALA A 572 15.97 -8.18 18.09
N VAL A 573 15.91 -7.45 19.21
CA VAL A 573 16.78 -6.29 19.47
C VAL A 573 18.23 -6.74 19.69
N GLU A 574 18.47 -7.76 20.52
CA GLU A 574 19.82 -8.28 20.83
C GLU A 574 20.52 -8.84 19.59
N LYS A 575 19.78 -9.45 18.68
CA LYS A 575 20.31 -9.98 17.41
C LYS A 575 20.41 -8.96 16.29
N GLY A 576 20.04 -7.69 16.52
CA GLY A 576 20.10 -6.64 15.53
C GLY A 576 19.10 -6.80 14.36
N TRP A 577 18.02 -7.56 14.53
CA TRP A 577 17.01 -7.72 13.46
C TRP A 577 16.26 -6.42 13.15
N TRP A 578 16.30 -5.47 14.07
CA TRP A 578 15.72 -4.14 13.93
C TRP A 578 16.78 -3.04 13.79
N GLU A 579 18.00 -3.44 13.43
CA GLU A 579 19.07 -2.49 13.19
C GLU A 579 18.68 -1.49 12.11
N GLY A 580 18.97 -0.22 12.38
CA GLY A 580 18.62 0.88 11.47
C GLY A 580 17.19 1.42 11.60
N VAL A 581 16.30 0.82 12.36
CA VAL A 581 14.95 1.36 12.62
C VAL A 581 15.03 2.57 13.54
N VAL A 582 14.59 3.74 13.05
CA VAL A 582 14.57 5.00 13.80
C VAL A 582 13.26 5.10 14.56
N GLN A 583 13.33 5.04 15.89
CA GLN A 583 12.18 5.19 16.79
C GLN A 583 12.64 5.51 18.20
N PRO A 584 11.79 6.14 19.04
CA PRO A 584 12.09 6.31 20.46
C PRO A 584 12.31 4.96 21.13
N LYS A 585 13.38 4.85 21.91
CA LYS A 585 13.66 3.70 22.75
C LYS A 585 12.64 3.60 23.89
N PRO A 586 12.54 2.46 24.61
CA PRO A 586 11.60 2.31 25.72
C PRO A 586 11.71 3.37 26.81
N ASP A 587 12.93 3.88 27.06
CA ASP A 587 13.28 4.91 28.04
C ASP A 587 13.27 6.35 27.46
N GLN A 588 13.00 6.50 26.17
CA GLN A 588 12.97 7.76 25.45
C GLN A 588 11.51 8.12 25.11
N GLU A 589 10.95 9.08 25.80
CA GLU A 589 9.55 9.44 25.58
C GLU A 589 9.32 10.20 24.28
N PRO A 590 8.29 9.84 23.49
CA PRO A 590 7.85 10.66 22.37
C PRO A 590 7.29 12.00 22.87
N ARG A 591 7.62 13.11 22.19
CA ARG A 591 7.25 14.46 22.59
C ARG A 591 6.34 15.18 21.62
N VAL A 592 6.54 14.95 20.31
CA VAL A 592 5.75 15.59 19.27
C VAL A 592 5.12 14.53 18.39
N PHE A 593 3.85 14.71 18.05
CA PHE A 593 3.16 13.91 17.04
C PHE A 593 2.61 14.83 15.95
N ILE A 594 2.98 14.56 14.72
CA ILE A 594 2.49 15.26 13.51
C ILE A 594 1.77 14.25 12.64
N GLY A 595 0.45 14.37 12.55
CA GLY A 595 -0.39 13.56 11.65
C GLY A 595 -0.76 14.36 10.41
N ALA A 596 -0.37 13.87 9.22
CA ALA A 596 -0.74 14.48 7.96
C ALA A 596 -1.68 13.57 7.17
N CYS A 597 -2.82 14.10 6.74
CA CYS A 597 -3.77 13.41 5.86
C CYS A 597 -4.24 12.04 6.37
N GLY A 598 -4.37 11.89 7.69
CA GLY A 598 -4.72 10.64 8.32
C GLY A 598 -5.54 10.79 9.59
N ASN A 599 -6.18 9.71 10.01
CA ASN A 599 -6.99 9.65 11.24
C ASN A 599 -6.52 8.49 12.13
N THR A 600 -5.32 8.61 12.69
CA THR A 600 -4.61 7.61 13.50
C THR A 600 -5.47 6.99 14.57
N LEU A 601 -6.13 7.81 15.39
CA LEU A 601 -6.97 7.34 16.50
C LEU A 601 -8.17 6.52 16.03
N ARG A 602 -8.66 6.79 14.82
CA ARG A 602 -9.77 6.05 14.23
C ARG A 602 -9.32 4.77 13.54
N ARG A 603 -8.19 4.82 12.84
CA ARG A 603 -7.70 3.72 12.00
C ARG A 603 -6.96 2.65 12.79
N THR A 604 -6.17 3.05 13.78
CA THR A 604 -5.37 2.13 14.58
C THR A 604 -6.26 1.26 15.45
N ARG A 605 -6.06 -0.05 15.43
CA ARG A 605 -6.82 -0.99 16.26
C ARG A 605 -6.60 -0.71 17.75
N GLY A 606 -7.68 -0.48 18.48
CA GLY A 606 -7.63 -0.05 19.87
C GLY A 606 -7.11 1.38 20.06
N GLY A 607 -6.82 2.12 18.97
CA GLY A 607 -6.18 3.42 19.01
C GLY A 607 -6.98 4.47 19.78
N GLY A 608 -8.30 4.50 19.61
CA GLY A 608 -9.18 5.43 20.32
C GLY A 608 -9.18 5.26 21.83
N LYS A 609 -8.67 4.15 22.36
CA LYS A 609 -8.49 3.92 23.79
C LYS A 609 -7.01 3.83 24.17
N LEU A 610 -6.31 2.81 23.67
CA LEU A 610 -4.92 2.55 24.06
C LEU A 610 -3.99 3.74 23.79
N LEU A 611 -4.07 4.33 22.60
CA LEU A 611 -3.21 5.47 22.28
C LEU A 611 -3.58 6.72 23.06
N LEU A 612 -4.87 6.99 23.27
CA LEU A 612 -5.30 8.13 24.09
C LEU A 612 -4.89 8.02 25.56
N GLU A 613 -4.90 6.82 26.12
CA GLU A 613 -4.53 6.59 27.52
C GLU A 613 -3.02 6.52 27.75
N ASN A 614 -2.22 6.03 26.75
CA ASN A 614 -0.82 5.71 26.95
C ASN A 614 0.16 6.57 26.14
N ALA A 615 -0.14 6.90 24.88
CA ALA A 615 0.76 7.68 24.03
C ALA A 615 0.47 9.17 24.08
N TRP A 616 -0.81 9.56 23.96
CA TRP A 616 -1.23 10.97 23.89
C TRP A 616 -0.78 11.82 25.08
N PRO A 617 -0.79 11.32 26.35
CA PRO A 617 -0.29 12.08 27.50
C PRO A 617 1.21 12.37 27.45
N LYS A 618 1.99 11.62 26.69
CA LYS A 618 3.45 11.82 26.54
C LYS A 618 3.78 12.90 25.53
N PHE A 619 2.89 13.17 24.57
CA PHE A 619 3.10 14.22 23.59
C PHE A 619 2.86 15.60 24.23
N LYS A 620 3.88 16.45 24.21
CA LYS A 620 3.78 17.86 24.58
C LYS A 620 3.06 18.66 23.49
N LEU A 621 3.19 18.23 22.23
CA LEU A 621 2.57 18.85 21.08
C LEU A 621 2.01 17.79 20.12
N VAL A 622 0.75 17.97 19.73
CA VAL A 622 0.10 17.18 18.68
C VAL A 622 -0.39 18.12 17.59
N VAL A 623 0.07 17.88 16.36
CA VAL A 623 -0.25 18.68 15.17
C VAL A 623 -0.99 17.83 14.16
N THR A 624 -2.08 18.34 13.61
CA THR A 624 -2.78 17.72 12.48
C THR A 624 -2.73 18.64 11.26
N ILE A 625 -2.36 18.05 10.12
CA ILE A 625 -2.39 18.67 8.79
C ILE A 625 -3.51 17.97 8.01
N ASP A 626 -4.62 18.62 7.79
CA ASP A 626 -5.80 18.03 7.13
C ASP A 626 -6.69 19.18 6.59
N TYR A 627 -7.68 18.85 5.80
CA TYR A 627 -8.67 19.82 5.33
C TYR A 627 -9.98 19.79 6.12
N ARG A 628 -10.18 18.84 7.04
CA ARG A 628 -11.36 18.74 7.90
C ARG A 628 -11.03 18.16 9.28
N MET A 629 -11.93 18.40 10.25
CA MET A 629 -11.76 17.96 11.63
C MET A 629 -11.99 16.46 11.78
N SER A 630 -10.91 15.68 11.89
CA SER A 630 -10.94 14.25 12.16
C SER A 630 -10.98 13.94 13.67
N SER A 631 -11.16 12.66 14.04
CA SER A 631 -11.07 12.24 15.46
C SER A 631 -9.68 12.51 16.03
N THR A 632 -8.63 12.35 15.25
CA THR A 632 -7.26 12.67 15.65
C THR A 632 -7.09 14.18 15.79
N ALA A 633 -7.59 14.95 14.81
CA ALA A 633 -7.53 16.42 14.85
C ALA A 633 -8.20 17.00 16.12
N ARG A 634 -9.33 16.45 16.54
CA ARG A 634 -9.99 16.88 17.80
C ARG A 634 -9.13 16.68 19.04
N GLN A 635 -8.15 15.79 18.99
CA GLN A 635 -7.18 15.50 20.06
C GLN A 635 -5.83 16.18 19.83
N SER A 636 -5.75 17.13 18.89
CA SER A 636 -4.55 17.89 18.56
C SER A 636 -4.51 19.23 19.29
N ASP A 637 -3.33 19.83 19.32
CA ASP A 637 -3.10 21.16 19.89
C ASP A 637 -3.12 22.24 18.80
N ILE A 638 -2.60 21.90 17.60
CA ILE A 638 -2.55 22.78 16.45
C ILE A 638 -3.15 22.05 15.24
N PHE A 639 -3.96 22.78 14.49
CA PHE A 639 -4.51 22.34 13.21
C PHE A 639 -3.99 23.25 12.08
N LEU A 640 -3.37 22.65 11.08
CA LEU A 640 -2.88 23.32 9.88
C LEU A 640 -3.75 22.92 8.68
N PRO A 641 -4.45 23.88 8.04
CA PRO A 641 -5.41 23.58 6.98
C PRO A 641 -4.71 23.24 5.67
N ALA A 642 -4.94 22.01 5.15
CA ALA A 642 -4.40 21.54 3.90
C ALA A 642 -5.33 21.85 2.70
N ALA A 643 -4.73 21.99 1.52
CA ALA A 643 -5.44 22.06 0.25
C ALA A 643 -6.03 20.70 -0.13
N ALA A 644 -7.24 20.70 -0.71
CA ALA A 644 -7.85 19.49 -1.27
C ALA A 644 -7.27 19.15 -2.66
N TYR A 645 -7.62 17.99 -3.23
CA TYR A 645 -7.00 17.51 -4.48
C TYR A 645 -7.10 18.46 -5.67
N TYR A 646 -8.24 19.10 -5.90
CA TYR A 646 -8.41 20.01 -7.04
C TYR A 646 -7.89 21.43 -6.75
N GLU A 647 -7.35 21.67 -5.57
CA GLU A 647 -6.79 22.95 -5.13
C GLU A 647 -5.26 23.00 -5.22
N LYS A 648 -4.63 21.93 -5.74
CA LYS A 648 -3.17 21.76 -5.87
C LYS A 648 -2.83 20.90 -7.07
N THR A 649 -1.62 21.04 -7.60
CA THR A 649 -1.09 20.14 -8.63
C THR A 649 -0.56 18.87 -7.96
N ASP A 650 -1.02 17.72 -8.43
CA ASP A 650 -0.54 16.42 -7.94
C ASP A 650 -0.62 15.38 -9.06
N PHE A 651 -0.15 14.20 -8.81
CA PHE A 651 -0.40 13.03 -9.62
C PHE A 651 -0.59 11.80 -8.77
N ARG A 652 -1.22 10.79 -9.36
CA ARG A 652 -1.34 9.48 -8.75
C ARG A 652 -0.53 8.49 -9.57
N PHE A 653 0.44 7.87 -8.92
CA PHE A 653 1.17 6.76 -9.51
C PHE A 653 0.33 5.47 -9.42
N PRO A 654 0.66 4.47 -10.24
CA PRO A 654 -0.07 3.21 -10.22
C PRO A 654 0.12 2.52 -8.87
N THR A 655 -0.82 2.79 -7.96
CA THR A 655 -0.97 1.97 -6.76
C THR A 655 -1.91 0.85 -7.09
N ALA A 656 -1.55 -0.35 -6.65
CA ALA A 656 -2.42 -1.49 -6.69
C ALA A 656 -3.06 -1.71 -8.08
N HIS A 657 -2.24 -2.07 -9.05
CA HIS A 657 -2.66 -2.70 -10.30
C HIS A 657 -2.97 -1.80 -11.49
N LEU A 658 -2.73 -0.50 -11.43
CA LEU A 658 -2.86 0.37 -12.60
C LEU A 658 -1.52 0.67 -13.25
N ASN A 659 -1.49 0.69 -14.58
CA ASN A 659 -0.31 0.98 -15.38
C ASN A 659 -0.24 2.45 -15.83
N PHE A 660 -1.03 3.34 -15.21
CA PHE A 660 -1.15 4.73 -15.62
C PHE A 660 -0.81 5.68 -14.50
N LEU A 661 -0.06 6.72 -14.84
CA LEU A 661 0.06 7.94 -14.05
C LEU A 661 -1.13 8.84 -14.39
N VAL A 662 -1.84 9.30 -13.38
CA VAL A 662 -2.98 10.19 -13.55
C VAL A 662 -2.71 11.50 -12.84
N PHE A 663 -2.80 12.60 -13.60
CA PHE A 663 -2.54 13.95 -13.11
C PHE A 663 -3.78 14.61 -12.56
N THR A 664 -3.57 15.50 -11.60
CA THR A 664 -4.50 16.52 -11.18
C THR A 664 -3.84 17.89 -11.36
N ASP A 665 -4.44 18.72 -12.19
CA ASP A 665 -4.07 20.12 -12.30
C ASP A 665 -4.77 20.92 -11.21
N LYS A 666 -4.14 21.96 -10.73
CA LYS A 666 -4.81 22.94 -9.88
C LYS A 666 -6.01 23.57 -10.62
N ALA A 667 -7.20 23.16 -10.24
CA ALA A 667 -8.44 23.62 -10.85
C ALA A 667 -8.91 24.96 -10.25
N VAL A 668 -8.79 25.10 -8.93
CA VAL A 668 -9.21 26.27 -8.14
C VAL A 668 -8.16 26.60 -7.08
N ASP A 669 -8.19 27.80 -6.56
CA ASP A 669 -7.36 28.18 -5.41
C ASP A 669 -7.90 27.55 -4.13
N PRO A 670 -7.03 27.20 -3.18
CA PRO A 670 -7.46 26.78 -1.85
C PRO A 670 -8.28 27.87 -1.17
N PRO A 671 -9.35 27.53 -0.44
CA PRO A 671 -10.16 28.52 0.24
C PRO A 671 -9.45 29.07 1.48
N GLY A 672 -9.65 30.37 1.72
CA GLY A 672 -9.10 31.06 2.90
C GLY A 672 -7.58 31.07 2.92
N GLU A 673 -6.99 30.44 3.93
CA GLU A 673 -5.54 30.36 4.13
C GLU A 673 -5.02 28.92 4.00
N ALA A 674 -5.82 27.97 3.49
CA ALA A 674 -5.40 26.59 3.28
C ALA A 674 -4.23 26.53 2.28
N LYS A 675 -3.29 25.62 2.51
CA LYS A 675 -2.05 25.48 1.73
C LYS A 675 -1.81 24.05 1.29
N PRO A 676 -1.19 23.84 0.13
CA PRO A 676 -0.64 22.53 -0.24
C PRO A 676 0.39 22.05 0.79
N GLU A 677 0.48 20.76 1.02
CA GLU A 677 1.37 20.21 2.06
C GLU A 677 2.85 20.46 1.75
N TRP A 678 3.24 20.53 0.47
CA TRP A 678 4.61 20.95 0.10
C TRP A 678 4.91 22.35 0.64
N GLU A 679 4.00 23.32 0.45
CA GLU A 679 4.16 24.69 0.98
C GLU A 679 4.21 24.67 2.51
N ILE A 680 3.34 23.89 3.18
CA ILE A 680 3.31 23.79 4.65
C ILE A 680 4.67 23.32 5.20
N PHE A 681 5.20 22.22 4.65
CA PHE A 681 6.49 21.68 5.12
C PHE A 681 7.68 22.53 4.70
N TYR A 682 7.60 23.23 3.57
CA TYR A 682 8.61 24.21 3.15
C TYR A 682 8.71 25.36 4.17
N LEU A 683 7.57 25.95 4.52
CA LEU A 683 7.49 27.00 5.52
C LEU A 683 7.89 26.51 6.93
N LEU A 684 7.58 25.26 7.27
CA LEU A 684 8.03 24.65 8.52
C LEU A 684 9.55 24.45 8.53
N ALA A 685 10.17 24.02 7.43
CA ALA A 685 11.62 23.91 7.31
C ALA A 685 12.31 25.26 7.48
N GLN A 686 11.75 26.30 6.85
CA GLN A 686 12.21 27.69 7.01
C GLN A 686 12.12 28.15 8.46
N LYS A 687 10.99 27.89 9.11
CA LYS A 687 10.76 28.30 10.51
C LYS A 687 11.64 27.53 11.48
N LEU A 688 11.89 26.25 11.24
CA LEU A 688 12.83 25.45 12.04
C LEU A 688 14.26 26.00 11.96
N GLU A 689 14.74 26.36 10.76
CA GLU A 689 16.06 26.97 10.58
C GLU A 689 16.14 28.31 11.32
N GLU A 690 15.13 29.17 11.17
CA GLU A 690 15.02 30.47 11.86
C GLU A 690 15.06 30.30 13.39
N ARG A 691 14.25 29.39 13.92
CA ARG A 691 14.13 29.18 15.38
C ARG A 691 15.36 28.50 15.96
N ALA A 692 15.94 27.53 15.26
CA ALA A 692 17.20 26.89 15.64
C ALA A 692 18.35 27.90 15.72
N LYS A 693 18.47 28.76 14.69
CA LYS A 693 19.46 29.84 14.69
C LYS A 693 19.27 30.81 15.87
N ALA A 694 18.02 31.18 16.18
CA ALA A 694 17.71 32.05 17.31
C ALA A 694 18.09 31.44 18.68
N ARG A 695 18.15 30.09 18.77
CA ARG A 695 18.59 29.33 19.94
C ARG A 695 20.08 29.02 19.95
N GLY A 696 20.81 29.30 18.87
CA GLY A 696 22.23 28.92 18.71
C GLY A 696 22.41 27.40 18.46
N LEU A 697 21.36 26.74 17.96
CA LEU A 697 21.37 25.30 17.67
C LEU A 697 21.62 25.07 16.17
N ASP A 698 22.90 25.02 15.77
CA ASP A 698 23.26 24.81 14.35
C ASP A 698 23.12 23.33 13.93
N SER A 699 23.38 22.40 14.86
CA SER A 699 23.26 20.96 14.64
C SER A 699 22.94 20.20 15.94
N TYR A 700 22.47 18.98 15.80
CA TYR A 700 22.25 18.04 16.89
C TYR A 700 22.89 16.70 16.57
N ARG A 701 23.59 16.10 17.54
CA ARG A 701 24.12 14.73 17.46
C ARG A 701 23.26 13.80 18.31
N ASP A 702 22.74 12.75 17.69
CA ASP A 702 21.92 11.77 18.40
C ASP A 702 22.77 10.82 19.29
N ARG A 703 22.08 9.93 19.99
CA ARG A 703 22.69 8.96 20.92
C ARG A 703 22.99 7.60 20.26
N HIS A 704 22.97 7.52 18.92
CA HIS A 704 23.35 6.31 18.21
C HIS A 704 24.88 6.07 18.25
N ASP A 705 25.29 4.86 17.98
CA ASP A 705 26.70 4.49 17.83
C ASP A 705 26.91 3.85 16.44
N PRO A 706 27.65 4.51 15.54
CA PRO A 706 28.18 5.90 15.64
C PRO A 706 27.08 6.96 15.66
N PRO A 707 27.32 8.11 16.33
CA PRO A 707 26.34 9.18 16.41
C PRO A 707 26.07 9.81 15.05
N ARG A 708 24.79 10.08 14.76
CA ARG A 708 24.38 10.79 13.54
C ARG A 708 24.26 12.28 13.85
N GLU A 709 24.66 13.11 12.90
CA GLU A 709 24.55 14.57 12.99
C GLU A 709 23.45 15.08 12.09
N PHE A 710 22.53 15.84 12.66
CA PHE A 710 21.43 16.53 11.98
C PHE A 710 21.68 18.04 12.06
N ARG A 711 21.73 18.69 10.91
CA ARG A 711 22.05 20.12 10.82
C ARG A 711 20.78 20.92 10.59
N PHE A 712 20.63 22.02 11.32
CA PHE A 712 19.56 22.99 11.15
C PHE A 712 20.00 24.18 10.30
N ASP A 713 21.30 24.53 10.31
CA ASP A 713 21.86 25.51 9.38
C ASP A 713 21.73 25.01 7.94
N GLY A 714 21.18 25.82 7.04
CA GLY A 714 20.91 25.44 5.64
C GLY A 714 19.86 24.33 5.50
N LEU A 715 18.99 24.13 6.48
CA LEU A 715 17.91 23.12 6.42
C LEU A 715 16.98 23.37 5.24
N LEU A 716 16.58 24.64 5.04
CA LEU A 716 15.70 25.01 3.95
C LEU A 716 16.35 24.76 2.57
N GLU A 717 17.63 25.05 2.42
CA GLU A 717 18.36 24.77 1.18
C GLU A 717 18.38 23.26 0.87
N ARG A 718 18.67 22.43 1.87
CA ARG A 718 18.61 20.96 1.71
C ARG A 718 17.21 20.47 1.43
N TYR A 719 16.19 21.01 2.11
CA TYR A 719 14.80 20.64 1.89
C TYR A 719 14.36 20.97 0.46
N SER A 720 14.71 22.13 -0.04
CA SER A 720 14.36 22.66 -1.37
C SER A 720 15.29 22.21 -2.50
N MET A 721 16.11 21.16 -2.27
CA MET A 721 17.05 20.60 -3.25
C MET A 721 18.04 21.66 -3.80
N GLY A 722 18.74 22.33 -2.88
CA GLY A 722 19.67 23.40 -3.23
C GLY A 722 18.99 24.71 -3.62
N GLY A 723 17.79 24.98 -3.09
CA GLY A 723 17.02 26.18 -3.40
C GLY A 723 16.32 26.14 -4.76
N LYS A 724 16.31 25.00 -5.44
CA LYS A 724 15.77 24.88 -6.82
C LYS A 724 14.24 24.69 -6.86
N ILE A 725 13.65 24.15 -5.79
CA ILE A 725 12.21 23.92 -5.65
C ILE A 725 11.66 24.85 -4.58
N GLY A 726 10.93 25.87 -4.97
CA GLY A 726 10.31 26.85 -4.06
C GLY A 726 8.97 26.34 -3.46
N PRO A 727 8.35 27.15 -2.58
CA PRO A 727 7.11 26.76 -1.90
C PRO A 727 5.91 26.59 -2.85
N HIS A 728 5.92 27.26 -3.99
CA HIS A 728 4.85 27.22 -4.99
C HIS A 728 5.25 26.50 -6.29
N ASP A 729 6.38 25.77 -6.28
CA ASP A 729 6.91 25.06 -7.45
C ASP A 729 6.39 23.61 -7.52
N GLU A 730 5.11 23.38 -7.26
CA GLU A 730 4.45 22.06 -7.28
C GLU A 730 4.64 21.35 -8.64
N ASP A 731 4.52 22.10 -9.73
CA ASP A 731 4.71 21.55 -11.08
C ASP A 731 6.14 21.05 -11.30
N LYS A 732 7.15 21.79 -10.86
CA LYS A 732 8.55 21.35 -10.93
C LYS A 732 8.82 20.13 -10.07
N LEU A 733 8.20 20.06 -8.90
CA LEU A 733 8.31 18.88 -8.02
C LEU A 733 7.64 17.68 -8.66
N ALA A 734 6.47 17.85 -9.27
CA ALA A 734 5.77 16.78 -9.98
C ALA A 734 6.59 16.29 -11.19
N GLU A 735 7.16 17.19 -11.98
CA GLU A 735 8.07 16.88 -13.09
C GLU A 735 9.29 16.09 -12.63
N ASP A 736 9.90 16.47 -11.51
CA ASP A 736 11.06 15.79 -10.94
C ASP A 736 10.72 14.35 -10.53
N LEU A 737 9.59 14.14 -9.89
CA LEU A 737 9.13 12.80 -9.49
C LEU A 737 8.81 11.92 -10.70
N ILE A 738 8.20 12.48 -11.75
CA ILE A 738 7.91 11.74 -12.98
C ILE A 738 9.20 11.40 -13.72
N TYR A 739 10.15 12.34 -13.75
CA TYR A 739 11.46 12.11 -14.35
C TYR A 739 12.14 10.90 -13.74
N ASP A 740 12.14 10.77 -12.42
CA ASP A 740 12.69 9.62 -11.73
C ASP A 740 11.99 8.32 -12.12
N THR A 741 10.65 8.36 -12.19
CA THR A 741 9.82 7.21 -12.57
C THR A 741 10.15 6.71 -13.98
N VAL A 742 10.24 7.62 -14.94
CA VAL A 742 10.53 7.27 -16.34
C VAL A 742 11.96 6.76 -16.53
N ARG A 743 12.93 7.37 -15.85
CA ARG A 743 14.35 7.02 -15.97
C ARG A 743 14.72 5.71 -15.30
N ALA A 744 14.02 5.35 -14.25
CA ALA A 744 14.25 4.08 -13.59
C ALA A 744 13.62 2.88 -14.32
N GLY A 745 13.00 3.09 -15.48
CA GLY A 745 12.45 2.04 -16.32
C GLY A 745 11.14 1.45 -15.81
N ALA A 746 10.37 2.26 -15.07
CA ALA A 746 9.05 1.87 -14.61
C ALA A 746 8.00 1.97 -15.73
#